data_77ac9027209e82f4086df52cdfad93ed
#
_entry.id   77ac9027209e82f4086df52cdfad93ed
#
_cell.length_a   1.000
_cell.length_b   1.000
_cell.length_c   1.000
_cell.angle_alpha   90.00
_cell.angle_beta   90.00
_cell.angle_gamma   90.00
#
_symmetry.space_group_name_H-M   'P 1'
#
loop_
_entity.id
_entity.type
_entity.pdbx_description
1 polymer ?
#
loop_
_entity_poly.entity_id
_entity_poly.type
_entity_poly.pdbx_seq_one_letter_code
_entity_poly.pdbx_strand_id
1 'polypeptide(L)'
;MGITVMPGLTSMESDTRTQRISTTIGQARLNGRFYRHPDSALVSYPVAVDNALGALPDRAYNIAIVGGGAAGIASLYELSRLAKTLSAGTMTVTLYESDPDSFLTRLEAGTQAINVRGLKAGRVSAARVNQNDTVYEVGAMRFPEIAGLTWHYASVVYGDGAPIKVFPNPGKVPTEFMFGDRIDRYSGSAPEDWLDRESPARKVFLVVASGLAGAPDSQTPIALFPIGGRDPVQVAQLLKSETAGPAQLRAIQERDWPAFIAAHDGTTLEAAVRRIVTREIGKGAASSLPPIAGLDPAETINYYVELFGRFGFGTGGFKPLFNISLVEMMRLILWDYSNEYTLPVEENVEFIAGLYQKALEQGGSRLTVNVRRERVSDVCHSDAARVRQPFVVAYDRAGKLSAPNYDYVILAAPQDQLALAVSRSGYAFGPASLVLGDGALGLGTITIRDALPPLLLSDTSSAPNARIVTALNQLHMVRSSKVFGTIETARLDEPFVPRLKGQPIKAVVSDSGLAASYVVPSPTEPGAPRYSSFLASYTWGDDSTRLQHNFGYYPQNPPTSDGTATAMFRTMINRATRNVRDPAEPAAAPSVWWFSQLLSRVREQDRFVFDWTTNGTAGGFKLDGTGDHHQSNLCFRYHTHALNPRLGNRFFLASDSYSHLGGWLEGAFMSAINAVAGLVVAANGGNAGALSNAAREVVTGLRPIAP
;
A
#
# COMPACT_ATOMS: atom_id res chain seq x y z
N MET A 1 -5.48 10.25 32.20
CA MET A 1 -4.29 10.22 31.34
C MET A 1 -4.78 9.90 29.92
N GLY A 2 -4.79 10.91 29.03
CA GLY A 2 -5.15 10.71 27.63
C GLY A 2 -4.04 9.97 26.94
N ILE A 3 -4.24 8.69 26.69
CA ILE A 3 -3.37 7.92 25.80
C ILE A 3 -3.71 8.43 24.40
N THR A 4 -2.85 9.29 23.83
CA THR A 4 -2.91 9.62 22.40
C THR A 4 -2.51 8.34 21.68
N VAL A 5 -3.51 7.68 21.16
CA VAL A 5 -3.48 6.28 20.83
C VAL A 5 -3.20 6.13 19.35
N MET A 6 -2.50 5.11 19.11
CA MET A 6 -2.24 4.37 17.90
C MET A 6 -3.22 4.53 16.73
N PRO A 7 -2.73 4.27 15.53
CA PRO A 7 -3.48 4.34 14.28
C PRO A 7 -4.83 3.60 14.37
N GLY A 8 -5.92 4.29 14.07
CA GLY A 8 -7.23 3.70 13.88
C GLY A 8 -8.33 4.05 14.88
N LEU A 9 -8.01 4.47 16.10
CA LEU A 9 -9.02 4.75 17.14
C LEU A 9 -8.84 6.14 17.78
N THR A 10 -8.84 7.20 17.00
CA THR A 10 -9.04 8.56 17.54
C THR A 10 -10.54 8.84 17.62
N SER A 11 -10.98 9.62 18.64
CA SER A 11 -12.38 10.01 18.85
C SER A 11 -13.04 10.53 17.58
N MET A 12 -14.34 10.25 17.43
CA MET A 12 -15.19 10.87 16.41
C MET A 12 -15.09 12.41 16.52
N GLU A 13 -14.26 13.04 15.70
CA GLU A 13 -14.61 14.37 15.26
C GLU A 13 -15.75 14.23 14.25
N SER A 14 -16.81 14.96 14.48
CA SER A 14 -18.08 14.85 13.77
C SER A 14 -17.89 14.68 12.26
N ASP A 15 -18.54 13.68 11.69
CA ASP A 15 -18.60 13.22 10.30
C ASP A 15 -19.00 14.29 9.27
N THR A 16 -19.03 15.57 9.63
CA THR A 16 -19.58 16.68 8.83
C THR A 16 -18.53 17.69 8.35
N ARG A 17 -17.27 17.59 8.76
CA ARG A 17 -16.24 18.53 8.29
C ARG A 17 -15.65 18.06 6.98
N THR A 18 -16.09 18.67 5.89
CA THR A 18 -15.39 18.63 4.62
C THR A 18 -14.01 19.27 4.83
N GLN A 19 -12.97 18.46 4.80
CA GLN A 19 -11.59 18.96 4.78
C GLN A 19 -11.19 19.28 3.35
N ARG A 20 -10.09 20.01 3.18
CA ARG A 20 -9.53 20.34 1.86
C ARG A 20 -8.12 19.81 1.77
N ILE A 21 -7.67 19.51 0.56
CA ILE A 21 -6.29 19.04 0.32
C ILE A 21 -5.28 20.02 0.93
N SER A 22 -5.47 21.33 0.75
CA SER A 22 -4.58 22.36 1.33
C SER A 22 -4.50 22.31 2.85
N THR A 23 -5.60 22.00 3.53
CA THR A 23 -5.60 21.87 4.99
C THR A 23 -4.80 20.65 5.42
N THR A 24 -4.98 19.51 4.74
CA THR A 24 -4.26 18.27 5.02
C THR A 24 -2.77 18.39 4.72
N ILE A 25 -2.42 18.93 3.55
CA ILE A 25 -1.01 19.21 3.20
C ILE A 25 -0.44 20.29 4.13
N GLY A 26 -1.22 21.32 4.46
CA GLY A 26 -0.85 22.38 5.37
C GLY A 26 -0.55 21.85 6.77
N GLN A 27 -1.37 20.91 7.27
CA GLN A 27 -1.17 20.25 8.55
C GLN A 27 0.13 19.43 8.54
N ALA A 28 0.37 18.65 7.49
CA ALA A 28 1.63 17.92 7.32
C ALA A 28 2.84 18.85 7.23
N ARG A 29 2.68 20.03 6.60
CA ARG A 29 3.71 21.09 6.55
C ARG A 29 3.93 21.76 7.90
N LEU A 30 2.87 22.01 8.67
CA LEU A 30 2.94 22.68 9.97
C LEU A 30 3.52 21.75 11.05
N ASN A 31 3.22 20.46 11.00
CA ASN A 31 3.66 19.47 11.99
C ASN A 31 5.06 18.88 11.73
N GLY A 32 5.99 19.65 11.17
CA GLY A 32 7.35 19.23 10.90
C GLY A 32 7.57 18.83 9.46
N ARG A 33 6.69 19.26 8.70
CA ARG A 33 6.63 19.42 7.26
C ARG A 33 6.77 18.20 6.44
N PHE A 34 7.25 17.13 6.93
CA PHE A 34 7.36 15.89 6.18
C PHE A 34 7.77 14.86 7.18
N TYR A 35 6.94 13.88 7.37
CA TYR A 35 7.29 12.72 8.13
C TYR A 35 8.61 12.14 7.61
N ARG A 36 9.60 12.08 8.45
CA ARG A 36 10.90 11.49 8.12
C ARG A 36 10.82 10.00 8.38
N HIS A 37 10.78 9.23 7.32
CA HIS A 37 10.71 7.78 7.44
C HIS A 37 11.98 7.25 8.10
N PRO A 38 11.91 6.32 9.07
CA PRO A 38 13.08 5.85 9.79
C PRO A 38 14.07 5.08 8.89
N ASP A 39 13.61 4.45 7.82
CA ASP A 39 14.46 3.73 6.86
C ASP A 39 15.11 4.64 5.81
N SER A 40 14.73 5.90 5.73
CA SER A 40 15.33 6.89 4.82
C SER A 40 15.63 8.18 5.56
N ALA A 41 16.73 8.82 5.22
CA ALA A 41 17.17 10.05 5.89
C ALA A 41 16.18 11.21 5.72
N LEU A 42 15.34 11.18 4.69
CA LEU A 42 14.45 12.26 4.35
C LEU A 42 13.13 11.80 3.78
N VAL A 43 12.17 12.65 3.95
CA VAL A 43 10.87 12.55 3.34
C VAL A 43 10.95 12.97 1.89
N SER A 44 10.30 12.22 1.04
CA SER A 44 10.26 12.45 -0.39
C SER A 44 9.47 13.70 -0.79
N TYR A 45 8.63 14.24 0.11
CA TYR A 45 7.74 15.35 -0.22
C TYR A 45 8.44 16.66 -0.60
N PRO A 46 9.47 17.18 0.10
CA PRO A 46 10.20 18.38 -0.33
C PRO A 46 10.80 18.22 -1.71
N VAL A 47 11.23 17.01 -2.05
CA VAL A 47 11.81 16.69 -3.35
C VAL A 47 10.80 16.86 -4.47
N ALA A 48 9.54 16.52 -4.24
CA ALA A 48 8.48 16.63 -5.23
C ALA A 48 7.94 18.06 -5.39
N VAL A 49 7.99 18.87 -4.33
CA VAL A 49 7.34 20.19 -4.32
C VAL A 49 8.17 21.26 -5.01
N ASP A 50 9.45 21.36 -4.70
CA ASP A 50 10.20 22.59 -4.99
C ASP A 50 10.58 22.73 -6.47
N ASN A 51 11.22 21.74 -7.06
CA ASN A 51 11.71 21.80 -8.44
C ASN A 51 11.85 20.39 -9.02
N ALA A 52 12.29 20.31 -10.28
CA ALA A 52 12.75 19.04 -10.83
C ALA A 52 13.82 18.40 -9.93
N LEU A 53 13.86 17.07 -9.92
CA LEU A 53 14.77 16.30 -9.05
C LEU A 53 16.26 16.59 -9.26
N GLY A 54 16.59 17.26 -10.34
CA GLY A 54 17.95 17.65 -10.68
C GLY A 54 18.06 18.20 -12.09
N ALA A 55 19.25 18.12 -12.66
CA ALA A 55 19.52 18.53 -14.03
C ALA A 55 20.05 17.35 -14.86
N LEU A 56 19.58 17.23 -16.09
CA LEU A 56 20.10 16.28 -17.07
C LEU A 56 21.04 16.98 -18.03
N PRO A 57 22.09 16.33 -18.55
CA PRO A 57 22.84 16.81 -19.70
C PRO A 57 21.91 17.11 -20.88
N ASP A 58 22.15 18.21 -21.57
CA ASP A 58 21.28 18.68 -22.65
C ASP A 58 21.47 17.85 -23.94
N ARG A 59 20.74 16.76 -24.06
CA ARG A 59 20.74 15.86 -25.21
C ARG A 59 19.37 15.19 -25.38
N ALA A 60 19.22 14.43 -26.46
CA ALA A 60 18.07 13.55 -26.61
C ALA A 60 18.14 12.34 -25.65
N TYR A 61 17.01 11.98 -25.08
CA TYR A 61 16.81 10.80 -24.22
C TYR A 61 15.74 9.90 -24.77
N ASN A 62 16.00 8.59 -24.72
CA ASN A 62 15.04 7.54 -25.00
C ASN A 62 14.89 6.65 -23.76
N ILE A 63 13.77 6.73 -23.07
CA ILE A 63 13.54 6.09 -21.76
C ILE A 63 12.33 5.15 -21.86
N ALA A 64 12.44 3.94 -21.28
CA ALA A 64 11.29 3.06 -21.11
C ALA A 64 10.77 3.10 -19.67
N ILE A 65 9.45 3.04 -19.52
CA ILE A 65 8.77 2.75 -18.26
C ILE A 65 7.94 1.48 -18.47
N VAL A 66 8.19 0.46 -17.65
CA VAL A 66 7.48 -0.81 -17.69
C VAL A 66 6.45 -0.87 -16.58
N GLY A 67 5.19 -0.66 -16.93
CA GLY A 67 4.04 -0.62 -16.01
C GLY A 67 3.44 0.78 -15.89
N GLY A 68 2.13 0.88 -16.17
CA GLY A 68 1.35 2.11 -16.15
C GLY A 68 0.58 2.37 -14.85
N GLY A 69 0.99 1.75 -13.75
CA GLY A 69 0.44 2.01 -12.41
C GLY A 69 0.92 3.32 -11.79
N ALA A 70 0.55 3.57 -10.55
CA ALA A 70 0.85 4.81 -9.82
C ALA A 70 2.35 5.17 -9.85
N ALA A 71 3.24 4.20 -9.61
CA ALA A 71 4.69 4.44 -9.63
C ALA A 71 5.22 4.80 -11.03
N GLY A 72 4.74 4.11 -12.07
CA GLY A 72 5.12 4.39 -13.46
C GLY A 72 4.67 5.78 -13.90
N ILE A 73 3.44 6.17 -13.57
CA ILE A 73 2.89 7.49 -13.91
C ILE A 73 3.58 8.61 -13.10
N ALA A 74 3.87 8.38 -11.81
CA ALA A 74 4.66 9.33 -11.03
C ALA A 74 6.08 9.50 -11.58
N SER A 75 6.71 8.40 -12.01
CA SER A 75 8.00 8.46 -12.70
C SER A 75 7.93 9.29 -13.98
N LEU A 76 6.87 9.10 -14.78
CA LEU A 76 6.63 9.90 -15.98
C LEU A 76 6.46 11.39 -15.64
N TYR A 77 5.72 11.72 -14.58
CA TYR A 77 5.52 13.09 -14.14
C TYR A 77 6.86 13.74 -13.74
N GLU A 78 7.68 13.08 -12.95
CA GLU A 78 8.99 13.61 -12.57
C GLU A 78 9.96 13.71 -13.77
N LEU A 79 9.90 12.77 -14.71
CA LEU A 79 10.65 12.88 -15.98
C LEU A 79 10.16 14.07 -16.82
N SER A 80 8.87 14.37 -16.82
CA SER A 80 8.31 15.53 -17.55
C SER A 80 8.85 16.86 -17.00
N ARG A 81 9.04 16.95 -15.66
CA ARG A 81 9.66 18.10 -15.01
C ARG A 81 11.12 18.26 -15.40
N LEU A 82 11.85 17.14 -15.54
CA LEU A 82 13.23 17.13 -16.03
C LEU A 82 13.29 17.52 -17.51
N ALA A 83 12.39 16.99 -18.35
CA ALA A 83 12.32 17.31 -19.78
C ALA A 83 12.16 18.83 -20.01
N LYS A 84 11.32 19.49 -19.20
CA LYS A 84 11.13 20.95 -19.24
C LYS A 84 12.41 21.74 -19.00
N THR A 85 13.38 21.18 -18.28
CA THR A 85 14.66 21.86 -17.99
C THR A 85 15.69 21.76 -19.14
N LEU A 86 15.44 20.91 -20.13
CA LEU A 86 16.33 20.77 -21.30
C LEU A 86 16.23 22.02 -22.18
N SER A 87 17.36 22.56 -22.60
CA SER A 87 17.41 23.77 -23.44
C SER A 87 17.21 23.47 -24.93
N ALA A 88 17.89 22.46 -25.46
CA ALA A 88 17.76 21.99 -26.84
C ALA A 88 17.39 20.52 -26.95
N GLY A 89 17.75 19.72 -25.95
CA GLY A 89 17.44 18.30 -25.90
C GLY A 89 15.93 17.99 -25.83
N THR A 90 15.59 16.74 -26.11
CA THR A 90 14.21 16.22 -26.03
C THR A 90 14.21 14.90 -25.29
N MET A 91 13.06 14.53 -24.75
CA MET A 91 12.88 13.25 -24.08
C MET A 91 11.74 12.46 -24.72
N THR A 92 12.02 11.24 -25.14
CA THR A 92 11.01 10.28 -25.56
C THR A 92 10.86 9.24 -24.48
N VAL A 93 9.65 9.09 -23.96
CA VAL A 93 9.30 8.06 -22.97
C VAL A 93 8.38 7.05 -23.60
N THR A 94 8.79 5.77 -23.63
CA THR A 94 7.94 4.65 -24.02
C THR A 94 7.38 3.98 -22.78
N LEU A 95 6.06 4.03 -22.62
CA LEU A 95 5.35 3.46 -21.49
C LEU A 95 4.67 2.16 -21.92
N TYR A 96 5.11 1.05 -21.33
CA TYR A 96 4.57 -0.29 -21.59
C TYR A 96 3.44 -0.61 -20.61
N GLU A 97 2.29 -1.01 -21.13
CA GLU A 97 1.15 -1.46 -20.35
C GLU A 97 0.47 -2.65 -21.02
N SER A 98 0.31 -3.73 -20.27
CA SER A 98 -0.26 -4.98 -20.80
C SER A 98 -1.72 -5.20 -20.40
N ASP A 99 -2.20 -4.57 -19.34
CA ASP A 99 -3.57 -4.77 -18.85
C ASP A 99 -4.57 -4.15 -19.86
N PRO A 100 -5.47 -4.97 -20.46
CA PRO A 100 -6.46 -4.47 -21.40
C PRO A 100 -7.46 -3.49 -20.79
N ASP A 101 -7.63 -3.53 -19.48
CA ASP A 101 -8.54 -2.66 -18.73
C ASP A 101 -7.83 -1.43 -18.14
N SER A 102 -6.54 -1.27 -18.40
CA SER A 102 -5.82 -0.05 -18.03
C SER A 102 -6.33 1.15 -18.83
N PHE A 103 -6.46 2.30 -18.16
CA PHE A 103 -6.82 3.54 -18.86
C PHE A 103 -5.86 3.87 -20.00
N LEU A 104 -4.58 3.53 -19.86
CA LEU A 104 -3.56 3.73 -20.89
C LEU A 104 -3.81 2.91 -22.16
N THR A 105 -4.34 1.71 -22.00
CA THR A 105 -4.65 0.85 -23.17
C THR A 105 -5.96 1.23 -23.85
N ARG A 106 -6.76 2.10 -23.25
CA ARG A 106 -8.02 2.63 -23.78
C ARG A 106 -7.91 4.07 -24.29
N LEU A 107 -6.72 4.69 -24.17
CA LEU A 107 -6.51 6.01 -24.75
C LEU A 107 -6.73 5.99 -26.27
N GLU A 108 -7.57 6.90 -26.73
CA GLU A 108 -7.72 7.17 -28.17
C GLU A 108 -6.70 8.23 -28.58
N ALA A 109 -6.08 8.05 -29.73
CA ALA A 109 -5.12 9.02 -30.25
C ALA A 109 -5.80 10.39 -30.46
N GLY A 110 -5.29 11.43 -29.79
CA GLY A 110 -5.77 12.80 -29.93
C GLY A 110 -6.88 13.23 -28.96
N THR A 111 -7.36 12.38 -28.03
CA THR A 111 -8.32 12.78 -27.02
C THR A 111 -7.64 13.46 -25.83
N GLN A 112 -8.07 14.69 -25.49
CA GLN A 112 -7.60 15.40 -24.30
C GLN A 112 -8.32 14.96 -23.01
N ALA A 113 -9.53 14.39 -23.12
CA ALA A 113 -10.29 13.93 -21.97
C ALA A 113 -10.25 12.40 -21.90
N ILE A 114 -9.73 11.87 -20.80
CA ILE A 114 -9.67 10.43 -20.56
C ILE A 114 -10.93 10.03 -19.77
N ASN A 115 -11.80 9.26 -20.41
CA ASN A 115 -12.86 8.58 -19.65
C ASN A 115 -12.24 7.33 -19.01
N VAL A 116 -12.11 7.35 -17.68
CA VAL A 116 -11.47 6.27 -16.92
C VAL A 116 -12.46 5.36 -16.21
N ARG A 117 -13.76 5.55 -16.46
CA ARG A 117 -14.83 4.87 -15.74
C ARG A 117 -14.73 3.35 -15.84
N GLY A 118 -14.58 2.68 -14.69
CA GLY A 118 -14.39 1.23 -14.59
C GLY A 118 -13.02 0.72 -15.11
N LEU A 119 -12.06 1.61 -15.31
CA LEU A 119 -10.71 1.27 -15.76
C LEU A 119 -9.73 1.13 -14.58
N LYS A 120 -8.47 0.82 -14.90
CA LYS A 120 -7.41 0.55 -13.93
C LYS A 120 -6.17 1.38 -14.20
N ALA A 121 -5.39 1.60 -13.16
CA ALA A 121 -4.00 2.04 -13.19
C ALA A 121 -3.17 1.14 -12.25
N GLY A 122 -2.88 -0.08 -12.71
CA GLY A 122 -2.30 -1.14 -11.88
C GLY A 122 -3.23 -1.49 -10.71
N ARG A 123 -2.73 -1.38 -9.47
CA ARG A 123 -3.52 -1.63 -8.24
C ARG A 123 -4.36 -0.45 -7.75
N VAL A 124 -4.44 0.63 -8.49
CA VAL A 124 -5.51 1.64 -8.36
C VAL A 124 -6.59 1.26 -9.33
N SER A 125 -7.70 0.74 -8.83
CA SER A 125 -8.69 0.06 -9.67
C SER A 125 -10.06 0.10 -9.01
N ALA A 126 -11.08 0.40 -9.81
CA ALA A 126 -12.47 0.37 -9.44
C ALA A 126 -13.26 -0.56 -10.35
N ALA A 127 -14.43 -1.00 -9.89
CA ALA A 127 -15.38 -1.77 -10.68
C ALA A 127 -16.77 -1.13 -10.61
N ARG A 128 -17.46 -1.14 -11.75
CA ARG A 128 -18.87 -0.72 -11.89
C ARG A 128 -19.64 -1.85 -12.55
N VAL A 129 -20.19 -2.72 -11.76
CA VAL A 129 -20.86 -3.95 -12.25
C VAL A 129 -22.34 -3.99 -11.90
N ASN A 130 -22.86 -2.91 -11.33
CA ASN A 130 -24.22 -2.83 -10.84
C ASN A 130 -25.06 -1.79 -11.59
N GLN A 131 -26.38 -1.96 -11.56
CA GLN A 131 -27.31 -1.06 -12.24
C GLN A 131 -27.39 0.34 -11.67
N ASN A 132 -26.92 0.52 -10.42
CA ASN A 132 -26.96 1.83 -9.74
C ASN A 132 -25.66 2.62 -9.95
N ASP A 133 -24.74 2.07 -10.74
CA ASP A 133 -23.46 2.69 -11.07
C ASP A 133 -22.61 3.03 -9.82
N THR A 134 -22.82 2.27 -8.74
CA THR A 134 -22.05 2.41 -7.50
C THR A 134 -20.62 1.93 -7.72
N VAL A 135 -19.66 2.70 -7.28
CA VAL A 135 -18.23 2.39 -7.41
C VAL A 135 -17.79 1.40 -6.36
N TYR A 136 -17.09 0.36 -6.77
CA TYR A 136 -16.41 -0.59 -5.90
C TYR A 136 -14.88 -0.41 -6.03
N GLU A 137 -14.27 0.25 -5.06
CA GLU A 137 -12.82 0.44 -5.03
C GLU A 137 -12.11 -0.87 -4.65
N VAL A 138 -11.76 -1.65 -5.66
CA VAL A 138 -11.11 -2.95 -5.45
C VAL A 138 -9.64 -2.81 -5.07
N GLY A 139 -9.01 -1.72 -5.47
CA GLY A 139 -7.62 -1.37 -5.17
C GLY A 139 -7.46 -0.39 -4.00
N ALA A 140 -6.60 0.62 -4.21
CA ALA A 140 -6.38 1.71 -3.27
C ALA A 140 -7.68 2.47 -3.04
N MET A 141 -8.08 2.65 -1.77
CA MET A 141 -9.39 3.23 -1.45
C MET A 141 -9.35 4.28 -0.34
N ARG A 142 -8.25 4.40 0.37
CA ARG A 142 -8.09 5.28 1.54
C ARG A 142 -6.67 5.79 1.62
N PHE A 143 -6.51 7.06 2.02
CA PHE A 143 -5.27 7.80 1.91
C PHE A 143 -4.94 8.47 3.24
N PRO A 144 -3.85 8.08 3.91
CA PRO A 144 -3.47 8.65 5.20
C PRO A 144 -3.14 10.14 5.11
N GLU A 145 -3.51 10.88 6.15
CA GLU A 145 -3.16 12.31 6.27
C GLU A 145 -1.66 12.56 6.15
N ILE A 146 -0.87 11.66 6.71
CA ILE A 146 0.60 11.74 6.73
C ILE A 146 1.25 11.47 5.36
N ALA A 147 0.51 10.96 4.37
CA ALA A 147 1.00 10.61 3.04
C ALA A 147 1.28 11.87 2.19
N GLY A 148 2.37 12.56 2.48
CA GLY A 148 2.70 13.88 1.93
C GLY A 148 2.83 13.92 0.42
N LEU A 149 3.44 12.90 -0.20
CA LEU A 149 3.54 12.80 -1.67
C LEU A 149 2.18 12.54 -2.32
N THR A 150 1.37 11.68 -1.72
CA THR A 150 0.04 11.40 -2.21
C THR A 150 -0.80 12.69 -2.28
N TRP A 151 -0.78 13.48 -1.22
CA TRP A 151 -1.53 14.73 -1.18
C TRP A 151 -0.90 15.82 -2.04
N HIS A 152 0.43 15.84 -2.19
CA HIS A 152 1.10 16.74 -3.12
C HIS A 152 0.64 16.47 -4.57
N TYR A 153 0.71 15.22 -5.04
CA TYR A 153 0.26 14.90 -6.39
C TYR A 153 -1.26 15.08 -6.56
N ALA A 154 -2.06 14.82 -5.52
CA ALA A 154 -3.48 15.12 -5.56
C ALA A 154 -3.74 16.64 -5.72
N SER A 155 -2.95 17.48 -5.06
CA SER A 155 -3.00 18.93 -5.23
C SER A 155 -2.60 19.36 -6.65
N VAL A 156 -1.60 18.73 -7.24
CA VAL A 156 -1.21 18.97 -8.64
C VAL A 156 -2.37 18.67 -9.61
N VAL A 157 -3.14 17.63 -9.34
CA VAL A 157 -4.24 17.19 -10.21
C VAL A 157 -5.51 18.00 -9.97
N TYR A 158 -5.91 18.18 -8.72
CA TYR A 158 -7.23 18.74 -8.34
C TYR A 158 -7.18 20.15 -7.78
N GLY A 159 -6.00 20.63 -7.46
CA GLY A 159 -5.80 21.91 -6.77
C GLY A 159 -5.99 21.80 -5.24
N ASP A 160 -5.40 22.75 -4.54
CA ASP A 160 -5.36 22.80 -3.07
C ASP A 160 -6.75 22.91 -2.40
N GLY A 161 -7.70 23.48 -3.09
CA GLY A 161 -9.06 23.72 -2.58
C GLY A 161 -10.02 22.54 -2.68
N ALA A 162 -9.60 21.41 -3.29
CA ALA A 162 -10.49 20.28 -3.52
C ALA A 162 -10.93 19.62 -2.20
N PRO A 163 -12.23 19.29 -2.06
CA PRO A 163 -12.79 18.73 -0.83
C PRO A 163 -12.42 17.26 -0.67
N ILE A 164 -12.08 16.86 0.54
CA ILE A 164 -11.85 15.46 0.92
C ILE A 164 -12.74 15.08 2.10
N LYS A 165 -13.06 13.81 2.24
CA LYS A 165 -13.90 13.28 3.33
C LYS A 165 -13.10 12.27 4.14
N VAL A 166 -13.40 12.19 5.44
CA VAL A 166 -12.85 11.14 6.30
C VAL A 166 -13.32 9.78 5.78
N PHE A 167 -12.37 8.84 5.66
CA PHE A 167 -12.70 7.48 5.26
C PHE A 167 -13.39 6.73 6.41
N PRO A 168 -14.52 6.03 6.19
CA PRO A 168 -15.34 5.43 7.23
C PRO A 168 -14.76 4.11 7.76
N ASN A 169 -13.52 4.12 8.21
CA ASN A 169 -12.90 2.94 8.84
C ASN A 169 -13.69 2.50 10.08
N PRO A 170 -13.65 1.20 10.42
CA PRO A 170 -14.06 0.75 11.75
C PRO A 170 -13.39 1.58 12.84
N GLY A 171 -14.16 2.02 13.84
CA GLY A 171 -13.71 2.92 14.90
C GLY A 171 -13.75 4.42 14.55
N LYS A 172 -13.82 4.80 13.29
CA LYS A 172 -14.11 6.19 12.85
C LYS A 172 -15.60 6.43 12.62
N VAL A 173 -16.36 5.37 12.48
CA VAL A 173 -17.83 5.34 12.43
C VAL A 173 -18.34 4.37 13.48
N PRO A 174 -19.62 4.44 13.89
CA PRO A 174 -20.20 3.45 14.78
C PRO A 174 -19.97 2.03 14.27
N THR A 175 -19.25 1.26 15.06
CA THR A 175 -18.74 -0.07 14.68
C THR A 175 -19.20 -1.11 15.69
N GLU A 176 -19.55 -2.27 15.19
CA GLU A 176 -19.82 -3.46 15.99
C GLU A 176 -18.71 -4.49 15.79
N PHE A 177 -18.14 -4.98 16.87
CA PHE A 177 -17.18 -6.07 16.89
C PHE A 177 -17.82 -7.30 17.48
N MET A 178 -17.74 -8.43 16.77
CA MET A 178 -18.24 -9.72 17.23
C MET A 178 -17.10 -10.73 17.34
N PHE A 179 -17.05 -11.37 18.50
CA PHE A 179 -16.12 -12.45 18.80
C PHE A 179 -16.81 -13.56 19.61
N GLY A 180 -16.91 -14.74 19.01
CA GLY A 180 -17.71 -15.83 19.54
C GLY A 180 -19.20 -15.48 19.56
N ASP A 181 -19.79 -15.42 20.75
CA ASP A 181 -21.17 -14.98 21.01
C ASP A 181 -21.27 -13.56 21.60
N ARG A 182 -20.14 -12.88 21.75
CA ARG A 182 -20.03 -11.55 22.33
C ARG A 182 -20.02 -10.49 21.25
N ILE A 183 -20.72 -9.40 21.56
CA ILE A 183 -20.74 -8.18 20.74
C ILE A 183 -20.24 -7.02 21.58
N ASP A 184 -19.34 -6.23 21.00
CA ASP A 184 -18.93 -4.91 21.49
C ASP A 184 -19.32 -3.85 20.48
N ARG A 185 -19.68 -2.63 20.93
CA ARG A 185 -19.95 -1.49 20.07
C ARG A 185 -19.08 -0.31 20.46
N TYR A 186 -18.44 0.29 19.48
CA TYR A 186 -17.49 1.40 19.70
C TYR A 186 -17.45 2.38 18.52
N SER A 187 -16.94 3.58 18.79
CA SER A 187 -16.71 4.62 17.80
C SER A 187 -15.40 5.39 18.04
N GLY A 188 -14.48 4.82 18.79
CA GLY A 188 -13.20 5.41 19.15
C GLY A 188 -12.49 4.60 20.23
N SER A 189 -11.39 5.14 20.76
CA SER A 189 -10.58 4.47 21.81
C SER A 189 -10.91 4.91 23.23
N ALA A 190 -11.54 6.07 23.39
CA ALA A 190 -11.87 6.60 24.71
C ALA A 190 -12.94 5.72 25.40
N PRO A 191 -12.97 5.67 26.74
CA PRO A 191 -13.96 4.87 27.47
C PRO A 191 -15.41 5.21 27.09
N GLU A 192 -15.70 6.47 26.87
CA GLU A 192 -17.02 6.99 26.49
C GLU A 192 -17.44 6.61 25.04
N ASP A 193 -16.50 6.15 24.26
CA ASP A 193 -16.76 5.69 22.88
C ASP A 193 -17.21 4.23 22.81
N TRP A 194 -17.16 3.51 23.94
CA TRP A 194 -17.54 2.12 24.03
C TRP A 194 -18.87 1.96 24.77
N LEU A 195 -19.72 1.08 24.26
CA LEU A 195 -20.95 0.71 24.96
C LEU A 195 -20.61 -0.04 26.27
N ASP A 196 -19.72 -1.04 26.20
CA ASP A 196 -19.11 -1.69 27.37
C ASP A 196 -17.68 -1.19 27.58
N ARG A 197 -17.50 -0.32 28.60
CA ARG A 197 -16.19 0.25 28.95
C ARG A 197 -15.20 -0.78 29.47
N GLU A 198 -15.70 -1.89 30.01
CA GLU A 198 -14.95 -2.99 30.58
C GLU A 198 -14.71 -4.14 29.59
N SER A 199 -15.07 -3.95 28.33
CA SER A 199 -14.92 -4.95 27.26
C SER A 199 -13.50 -5.54 27.23
N PRO A 200 -13.36 -6.88 27.20
CA PRO A 200 -12.09 -7.56 27.00
C PRO A 200 -11.37 -7.13 25.72
N ALA A 201 -12.11 -6.82 24.64
CA ALA A 201 -11.54 -6.34 23.39
C ALA A 201 -10.86 -4.97 23.57
N ARG A 202 -11.54 -4.05 24.27
CA ARG A 202 -10.96 -2.76 24.61
C ARG A 202 -9.72 -2.89 25.51
N LYS A 203 -9.80 -3.75 26.55
CA LYS A 203 -8.68 -3.96 27.48
C LYS A 203 -7.46 -4.52 26.77
N VAL A 204 -7.60 -5.58 25.99
CA VAL A 204 -6.45 -6.15 25.25
C VAL A 204 -5.89 -5.19 24.24
N PHE A 205 -6.75 -4.43 23.55
CA PHE A 205 -6.31 -3.37 22.64
C PHE A 205 -5.40 -2.35 23.35
N LEU A 206 -5.83 -1.80 24.49
CA LEU A 206 -5.07 -0.83 25.25
C LEU A 206 -3.73 -1.39 25.76
N VAL A 207 -3.73 -2.63 26.25
CA VAL A 207 -2.53 -3.33 26.70
C VAL A 207 -1.54 -3.53 25.55
N VAL A 208 -1.99 -4.03 24.40
CA VAL A 208 -1.11 -4.27 23.25
C VAL A 208 -0.64 -2.95 22.64
N ALA A 209 -1.53 -1.96 22.52
CA ALA A 209 -1.17 -0.64 22.04
C ALA A 209 -0.08 0.01 22.89
N SER A 210 -0.26 0.02 24.20
CA SER A 210 0.75 0.53 25.14
C SER A 210 2.05 -0.30 25.10
N GLY A 211 1.93 -1.62 24.98
CA GLY A 211 3.10 -2.50 24.91
C GLY A 211 3.92 -2.35 23.63
N LEU A 212 3.30 -1.99 22.51
CA LEU A 212 3.97 -1.73 21.22
C LEU A 212 4.46 -0.29 21.11
N ALA A 213 3.62 0.71 21.40
CA ALA A 213 3.92 2.12 21.14
C ALA A 213 4.39 2.91 22.36
N GLY A 214 4.06 2.46 23.55
CA GLY A 214 4.37 3.20 24.78
C GLY A 214 3.45 4.38 25.04
N ALA A 215 3.98 5.42 25.68
CA ALA A 215 3.26 6.66 25.97
C ALA A 215 4.08 7.89 25.57
N PRO A 216 3.41 8.96 25.09
CA PRO A 216 4.10 10.14 24.56
C PRO A 216 4.88 10.91 25.63
N ASP A 217 4.40 10.91 26.88
CA ASP A 217 4.93 11.72 27.97
C ASP A 217 5.71 10.89 29.03
N SER A 218 6.01 9.62 28.73
CA SER A 218 6.72 8.76 29.66
C SER A 218 8.19 9.16 29.79
N GLN A 219 8.66 9.29 31.02
CA GLN A 219 10.08 9.57 31.33
C GLN A 219 10.96 8.32 31.11
N THR A 220 10.39 7.15 31.31
CA THR A 220 11.02 5.86 31.05
C THR A 220 10.18 5.06 30.11
N PRO A 221 10.78 4.33 29.16
CA PRO A 221 10.02 3.54 28.19
C PRO A 221 9.09 2.55 28.88
N ILE A 222 7.81 2.56 28.52
CA ILE A 222 6.80 1.58 28.94
C ILE A 222 6.53 0.54 27.89
N ALA A 223 6.80 0.86 26.61
CA ALA A 223 6.76 -0.11 25.54
C ALA A 223 7.72 -1.28 25.81
N LEU A 224 7.31 -2.46 25.38
CA LEU A 224 8.13 -3.66 25.51
C LEU A 224 9.28 -3.70 24.48
N PHE A 225 9.16 -2.90 23.45
CA PHE A 225 10.10 -2.83 22.32
C PHE A 225 10.52 -1.37 22.05
N PRO A 226 11.34 -0.78 22.97
CA PRO A 226 11.77 0.60 22.81
C PRO A 226 12.77 0.76 21.66
N ILE A 227 12.79 1.93 21.04
CA ILE A 227 13.74 2.30 19.99
C ILE A 227 14.74 3.32 20.57
N GLY A 228 16.01 2.93 20.68
CA GLY A 228 17.04 3.80 21.23
C GLY A 228 16.74 4.27 22.66
N GLY A 229 16.08 3.43 23.46
CA GLY A 229 15.69 3.75 24.85
C GLY A 229 14.48 4.70 24.95
N ARG A 230 13.70 4.87 23.88
CA ARG A 230 12.46 5.66 23.85
C ARG A 230 11.28 4.82 23.45
N ASP A 231 10.10 5.21 23.90
CA ASP A 231 8.85 4.63 23.39
C ASP A 231 8.68 4.95 21.90
N PRO A 232 8.21 4.01 21.07
CA PRO A 232 7.99 4.23 19.64
C PRO A 232 7.14 5.45 19.32
N VAL A 233 6.12 5.77 20.11
CA VAL A 233 5.31 6.98 19.95
C VAL A 233 6.14 8.26 20.09
N GLN A 234 7.13 8.29 20.97
CA GLN A 234 8.05 9.43 21.13
C GLN A 234 8.99 9.56 19.93
N VAL A 235 9.45 8.43 19.40
CA VAL A 235 10.25 8.42 18.17
C VAL A 235 9.41 8.92 16.98
N ALA A 236 8.15 8.49 16.88
CA ALA A 236 7.22 9.00 15.86
C ALA A 236 7.03 10.53 15.95
N GLN A 237 6.88 11.06 17.17
CA GLN A 237 6.79 12.51 17.39
C GLN A 237 8.06 13.24 16.93
N LEU A 238 9.24 12.69 17.23
CA LEU A 238 10.52 13.28 16.79
C LEU A 238 10.65 13.27 15.27
N LEU A 239 10.25 12.18 14.61
CA LEU A 239 10.28 12.09 13.15
C LEU A 239 9.33 13.10 12.47
N LYS A 240 8.26 13.52 13.17
CA LYS A 240 7.30 14.54 12.72
C LYS A 240 7.63 15.96 13.18
N SER A 241 8.56 16.12 14.12
CA SER A 241 8.84 17.41 14.77
C SER A 241 9.68 18.32 13.89
N GLU A 242 9.28 19.60 13.81
CA GLU A 242 10.09 20.68 13.21
C GLU A 242 11.28 21.06 14.08
N THR A 243 11.16 20.84 15.37
CA THR A 243 12.17 21.25 16.35
C THR A 243 13.22 20.17 16.63
N ALA A 244 13.01 18.95 16.15
CA ALA A 244 14.00 17.89 16.28
C ALA A 244 15.31 18.25 15.56
N GLY A 245 16.39 18.32 16.32
CA GLY A 245 17.70 18.68 15.77
C GLY A 245 18.23 17.63 14.79
N PRO A 246 19.01 18.04 13.75
CA PRO A 246 19.57 17.11 12.76
C PRO A 246 20.39 15.97 13.37
N ALA A 247 21.09 16.22 14.49
CA ALA A 247 21.86 15.19 15.18
C ALA A 247 20.96 14.12 15.82
N GLN A 248 19.81 14.54 16.37
CA GLN A 248 18.83 13.62 16.99
C GLN A 248 18.17 12.74 15.95
N LEU A 249 17.80 13.31 14.81
CA LEU A 249 17.20 12.56 13.69
C LEU A 249 18.20 11.56 13.10
N ARG A 250 19.46 11.98 12.89
CA ARG A 250 20.53 11.06 12.46
C ARG A 250 20.75 9.93 13.45
N ALA A 251 20.71 10.20 14.74
CA ALA A 251 20.84 9.14 15.76
C ALA A 251 19.74 8.07 15.62
N ILE A 252 18.48 8.49 15.37
CA ILE A 252 17.38 7.55 15.12
C ILE A 252 17.66 6.72 13.87
N GLN A 253 18.01 7.35 12.76
CA GLN A 253 18.14 6.69 11.45
C GLN A 253 19.41 5.85 11.29
N GLU A 254 20.52 6.26 11.90
CA GLU A 254 21.84 5.63 11.69
C GLU A 254 22.22 4.65 12.83
N ARG A 255 21.58 4.75 14.00
CA ARG A 255 21.91 3.92 15.16
C ARG A 255 20.69 3.19 15.74
N ASP A 256 19.67 3.95 16.15
CA ASP A 256 18.60 3.42 17.00
C ASP A 256 17.67 2.51 16.22
N TRP A 257 17.27 2.93 15.00
CA TRP A 257 16.41 2.12 14.11
C TRP A 257 17.15 0.90 13.52
N PRO A 258 18.39 0.99 13.02
CA PRO A 258 19.15 -0.19 12.62
C PRO A 258 19.36 -1.18 13.76
N ALA A 259 19.63 -0.72 14.99
CA ALA A 259 19.74 -1.60 16.15
C ALA A 259 18.42 -2.30 16.50
N PHE A 260 17.29 -1.59 16.35
CA PHE A 260 15.96 -2.18 16.51
C PHE A 260 15.69 -3.26 15.47
N ILE A 261 16.00 -3.00 14.20
CA ILE A 261 15.87 -3.98 13.12
C ILE A 261 16.70 -5.22 13.43
N ALA A 262 17.98 -5.07 13.74
CA ALA A 262 18.87 -6.17 14.05
C ALA A 262 18.37 -7.04 15.21
N ALA A 263 17.71 -6.45 16.20
CA ALA A 263 17.17 -7.15 17.36
C ALA A 263 15.81 -7.85 17.06
N HIS A 264 15.02 -7.36 16.14
CA HIS A 264 13.60 -7.71 16.05
C HIS A 264 13.09 -8.13 14.67
N ASP A 265 13.90 -8.09 13.61
CA ASP A 265 13.45 -8.49 12.27
C ASP A 265 13.03 -9.98 12.20
N GLY A 266 13.64 -10.82 13.03
CA GLY A 266 13.24 -12.22 13.21
C GLY A 266 12.02 -12.46 14.14
N THR A 267 11.42 -11.39 14.71
CA THR A 267 10.28 -11.50 15.62
C THR A 267 8.97 -11.28 14.84
N THR A 268 8.01 -12.20 14.94
CA THR A 268 6.67 -12.00 14.36
C THR A 268 5.83 -11.05 15.19
N LEU A 269 4.84 -10.41 14.57
CA LEU A 269 3.84 -9.62 15.29
C LEU A 269 3.12 -10.47 16.35
N GLU A 270 2.78 -11.72 16.05
CA GLU A 270 2.16 -12.62 17.03
C GLU A 270 3.02 -12.83 18.26
N ALA A 271 4.32 -13.10 18.08
CA ALA A 271 5.26 -13.30 19.19
C ALA A 271 5.36 -12.04 20.06
N ALA A 272 5.36 -10.86 19.45
CA ALA A 272 5.37 -9.60 20.15
C ALA A 272 4.08 -9.38 20.97
N VAL A 273 2.91 -9.59 20.36
CA VAL A 273 1.60 -9.49 21.03
C VAL A 273 1.51 -10.49 22.19
N ARG A 274 1.89 -11.74 21.96
CA ARG A 274 1.90 -12.78 22.98
C ARG A 274 2.79 -12.41 24.15
N ARG A 275 3.98 -11.88 23.91
CA ARG A 275 4.90 -11.43 24.96
C ARG A 275 4.32 -10.29 25.79
N ILE A 276 3.62 -9.33 25.15
CA ILE A 276 2.96 -8.22 25.85
C ILE A 276 1.83 -8.76 26.74
N VAL A 277 0.95 -9.62 26.19
CA VAL A 277 -0.17 -10.21 26.92
C VAL A 277 0.32 -11.07 28.09
N THR A 278 1.35 -11.90 27.88
CA THR A 278 1.96 -12.73 28.92
C THR A 278 2.52 -11.87 30.06
N ARG A 279 3.25 -10.78 29.73
CA ARG A 279 3.77 -9.83 30.74
C ARG A 279 2.64 -9.20 31.53
N GLU A 280 1.53 -8.83 30.87
CA GLU A 280 0.40 -8.20 31.53
C GLU A 280 -0.30 -9.17 32.50
N ILE A 281 -0.62 -10.37 32.04
CA ILE A 281 -1.27 -11.41 32.88
C ILE A 281 -0.35 -11.82 34.03
N GLY A 282 0.97 -11.84 33.84
CA GLY A 282 1.96 -12.12 34.89
C GLY A 282 1.96 -11.15 36.06
N LYS A 283 1.30 -9.99 35.96
CA LYS A 283 1.10 -9.05 37.09
C LYS A 283 0.07 -9.56 38.09
N GLY A 284 -0.59 -10.67 37.86
CA GLY A 284 -1.58 -11.27 38.75
C GLY A 284 -2.76 -10.32 39.01
N ALA A 285 -3.04 -10.04 40.31
CA ALA A 285 -4.16 -9.16 40.67
C ALA A 285 -4.04 -7.71 40.18
N ALA A 286 -2.84 -7.27 39.76
CA ALA A 286 -2.61 -5.95 39.19
C ALA A 286 -2.76 -5.91 37.68
N SER A 287 -3.11 -7.02 37.06
CA SER A 287 -3.31 -7.11 35.60
C SER A 287 -4.55 -6.33 35.15
N SER A 288 -4.41 -5.58 34.07
CA SER A 288 -5.55 -4.97 33.37
C SER A 288 -6.37 -5.98 32.58
N LEU A 289 -5.82 -7.19 32.32
CA LEU A 289 -6.48 -8.28 31.66
C LEU A 289 -6.98 -9.29 32.69
N PRO A 290 -8.30 -9.34 32.97
CA PRO A 290 -8.84 -10.28 33.95
C PRO A 290 -8.72 -11.72 33.45
N PRO A 291 -8.64 -12.71 34.36
CA PRO A 291 -8.73 -14.11 34.00
C PRO A 291 -10.07 -14.39 33.32
N ILE A 292 -10.07 -15.30 32.36
CA ILE A 292 -11.29 -15.74 31.67
C ILE A 292 -11.83 -16.97 32.40
N ALA A 293 -13.11 -16.93 32.78
CA ALA A 293 -13.73 -18.00 33.51
C ALA A 293 -13.64 -19.36 32.76
N GLY A 294 -13.15 -20.37 33.46
CA GLY A 294 -12.97 -21.70 32.90
C GLY A 294 -11.71 -21.93 32.08
N LEU A 295 -10.85 -20.91 31.93
CA LEU A 295 -9.58 -21.04 31.23
C LEU A 295 -8.40 -20.98 32.24
N ASP A 296 -7.37 -21.78 31.98
CA ASP A 296 -6.12 -21.65 32.70
C ASP A 296 -5.31 -20.40 32.22
N PRO A 297 -4.18 -20.05 32.87
CA PRO A 297 -3.41 -18.89 32.46
C PRO A 297 -2.87 -18.94 31.02
N ALA A 298 -2.49 -20.11 30.50
CA ALA A 298 -1.99 -20.25 29.14
C ALA A 298 -3.13 -20.12 28.12
N GLU A 299 -4.28 -20.71 28.40
CA GLU A 299 -5.50 -20.58 27.62
C GLU A 299 -6.02 -19.12 27.63
N THR A 300 -5.93 -18.45 28.78
CA THR A 300 -6.27 -17.02 28.91
C THR A 300 -5.36 -16.15 28.01
N ILE A 301 -4.05 -16.43 27.96
CA ILE A 301 -3.13 -15.75 27.05
C ILE A 301 -3.56 -15.99 25.59
N ASN A 302 -3.82 -17.23 25.20
CA ASN A 302 -4.26 -17.58 23.85
C ASN A 302 -5.56 -16.87 23.48
N TYR A 303 -6.53 -16.82 24.40
CA TYR A 303 -7.78 -16.09 24.20
C TYR A 303 -7.54 -14.60 23.86
N TYR A 304 -6.73 -13.91 24.65
CA TYR A 304 -6.45 -12.49 24.44
C TYR A 304 -5.63 -12.24 23.18
N VAL A 305 -4.70 -13.11 22.82
CA VAL A 305 -3.94 -13.03 21.57
C VAL A 305 -4.87 -13.21 20.36
N GLU A 306 -5.78 -14.17 20.40
CA GLU A 306 -6.77 -14.37 19.34
C GLU A 306 -7.74 -13.20 19.25
N LEU A 307 -8.27 -12.74 20.38
CA LEU A 307 -9.18 -11.60 20.48
C LEU A 307 -8.55 -10.35 19.88
N PHE A 308 -7.29 -10.04 20.24
CA PHE A 308 -6.55 -8.94 19.63
C PHE A 308 -6.36 -9.16 18.13
N GLY A 309 -6.00 -10.36 17.70
CA GLY A 309 -5.81 -10.66 16.27
C GLY A 309 -7.06 -10.38 15.43
N ARG A 310 -8.24 -10.70 15.96
CA ARG A 310 -9.53 -10.44 15.28
C ARG A 310 -9.94 -8.98 15.34
N PHE A 311 -9.72 -8.32 16.46
CA PHE A 311 -10.01 -6.90 16.65
C PHE A 311 -8.96 -6.00 15.97
N GLY A 312 -7.69 -6.36 16.08
CA GLY A 312 -6.54 -5.58 15.59
C GLY A 312 -6.43 -4.23 16.32
N PHE A 313 -6.12 -3.20 15.55
CA PHE A 313 -6.12 -1.81 16.02
C PHE A 313 -7.49 -1.13 15.82
N GLY A 314 -8.56 -1.87 15.92
CA GLY A 314 -9.92 -1.40 15.71
C GLY A 314 -10.42 -1.48 14.28
N THR A 315 -9.56 -1.81 13.33
CA THR A 315 -9.90 -1.96 11.91
C THR A 315 -10.20 -3.40 11.50
N GLY A 316 -9.98 -4.36 12.41
CA GLY A 316 -10.21 -5.80 12.20
C GLY A 316 -9.16 -6.48 11.34
N GLY A 317 -9.24 -7.80 11.29
CA GLY A 317 -8.55 -8.60 10.30
C GLY A 317 -7.04 -8.78 10.46
N PHE A 318 -6.44 -8.46 11.60
CA PHE A 318 -4.99 -8.54 11.83
C PHE A 318 -4.47 -9.96 12.06
N LYS A 319 -5.31 -10.91 12.43
CA LYS A 319 -4.88 -12.29 12.68
C LYS A 319 -4.10 -12.91 11.50
N PRO A 320 -4.53 -12.76 10.24
CA PRO A 320 -3.78 -13.25 9.09
C PRO A 320 -2.44 -12.54 8.85
N LEU A 321 -2.20 -11.40 9.50
CA LEU A 321 -0.95 -10.65 9.42
C LEU A 321 -0.03 -10.92 10.62
N PHE A 322 -0.33 -11.88 11.48
CA PHE A 322 0.48 -12.19 12.65
C PHE A 322 1.88 -12.74 12.33
N ASN A 323 2.08 -13.22 11.13
CA ASN A 323 3.38 -13.69 10.62
C ASN A 323 4.29 -12.59 10.05
N ILE A 324 3.80 -11.33 9.93
CA ILE A 324 4.68 -10.24 9.51
C ILE A 324 5.74 -9.93 10.58
N SER A 325 6.84 -9.30 10.15
CA SER A 325 7.88 -8.85 11.07
C SER A 325 7.35 -7.77 12.03
N LEU A 326 7.81 -7.81 13.28
CA LEU A 326 7.58 -6.70 14.22
C LEU A 326 8.15 -5.37 13.69
N VAL A 327 9.24 -5.43 12.92
CA VAL A 327 9.82 -4.24 12.28
C VAL A 327 8.84 -3.61 11.31
N GLU A 328 8.12 -4.42 10.51
CA GLU A 328 7.09 -3.92 9.59
C GLU A 328 5.94 -3.25 10.35
N MET A 329 5.44 -3.89 11.39
CA MET A 329 4.40 -3.29 12.23
C MET A 329 4.89 -1.99 12.88
N MET A 330 6.14 -1.94 13.32
CA MET A 330 6.70 -0.76 13.94
C MET A 330 6.84 0.41 12.95
N ARG A 331 7.16 0.14 11.67
CA ARG A 331 7.12 1.17 10.60
C ARG A 331 5.75 1.82 10.48
N LEU A 332 4.70 1.01 10.48
CA LEU A 332 3.31 1.50 10.41
C LEU A 332 2.96 2.34 11.64
N ILE A 333 3.40 1.94 12.84
CA ILE A 333 3.23 2.71 14.08
C ILE A 333 3.96 4.06 13.99
N LEU A 334 5.21 4.05 13.55
CA LEU A 334 6.01 5.27 13.41
C LEU A 334 5.44 6.21 12.35
N TRP A 335 4.88 5.66 11.27
CA TRP A 335 4.27 6.45 10.21
C TRP A 335 2.92 7.05 10.62
N ASP A 336 2.17 6.38 11.52
CA ASP A 336 0.89 6.85 12.05
C ASP A 336 -0.16 7.15 10.95
N TYR A 337 -0.64 6.10 10.34
CA TYR A 337 -1.70 6.16 9.32
C TYR A 337 -3.12 6.26 9.90
N SER A 338 -3.27 6.83 11.10
CA SER A 338 -4.54 6.80 11.87
C SER A 338 -5.67 7.60 11.26
N ASN A 339 -5.37 8.69 10.54
CA ASN A 339 -6.34 9.52 9.86
C ASN A 339 -6.27 9.26 8.37
N GLU A 340 -7.35 8.76 7.80
CA GLU A 340 -7.44 8.40 6.39
C GLU A 340 -8.62 9.12 5.74
N TYR A 341 -8.44 9.51 4.49
CA TYR A 341 -9.39 10.28 3.70
C TYR A 341 -9.67 9.62 2.36
N THR A 342 -10.76 10.03 1.69
CA THR A 342 -11.02 9.74 0.28
C THR A 342 -10.40 10.84 -0.59
N LEU A 343 -10.09 10.53 -1.84
CA LEU A 343 -9.82 11.54 -2.85
C LEU A 343 -11.12 12.23 -3.30
N PRO A 344 -11.04 13.45 -3.89
CA PRO A 344 -12.22 14.22 -4.32
C PRO A 344 -12.73 13.75 -5.71
N VAL A 345 -12.84 12.45 -5.91
CA VAL A 345 -13.21 11.79 -7.17
C VAL A 345 -14.16 10.64 -6.94
N GLU A 346 -14.84 10.19 -7.98
CA GLU A 346 -15.67 8.99 -7.91
C GLU A 346 -14.83 7.72 -7.90
N GLU A 347 -13.84 7.64 -8.78
CA GLU A 347 -12.94 6.51 -8.90
C GLU A 347 -11.49 6.96 -8.71
N ASN A 348 -10.76 6.30 -7.83
CA ASN A 348 -9.38 6.69 -7.53
C ASN A 348 -8.42 6.56 -8.74
N VAL A 349 -8.80 5.82 -9.77
CA VAL A 349 -8.06 5.76 -11.04
C VAL A 349 -7.99 7.12 -11.74
N GLU A 350 -8.98 8.00 -11.54
CA GLU A 350 -9.00 9.36 -12.07
C GLU A 350 -7.80 10.19 -11.60
N PHE A 351 -7.35 9.93 -10.38
CA PHE A 351 -6.16 10.57 -9.84
C PHE A 351 -4.90 10.24 -10.65
N ILE A 352 -4.69 8.98 -10.96
CA ILE A 352 -3.51 8.53 -11.71
C ILE A 352 -3.58 8.98 -13.18
N ALA A 353 -4.78 8.95 -13.78
CA ALA A 353 -4.99 9.45 -15.12
C ALA A 353 -4.80 10.98 -15.20
N GLY A 354 -5.28 11.71 -14.19
CA GLY A 354 -5.03 13.15 -14.05
C GLY A 354 -3.53 13.48 -13.94
N LEU A 355 -2.79 12.70 -13.16
CA LEU A 355 -1.33 12.87 -13.05
C LEU A 355 -0.62 12.58 -14.38
N TYR A 356 -1.09 11.58 -15.15
CA TYR A 356 -0.61 11.33 -16.51
C TYR A 356 -0.83 12.56 -17.43
N GLN A 357 -2.02 13.16 -17.40
CA GLN A 357 -2.29 14.38 -18.17
C GLN A 357 -1.38 15.53 -17.73
N LYS A 358 -1.19 15.73 -16.42
CA LYS A 358 -0.27 16.73 -15.89
C LYS A 358 1.18 16.52 -16.36
N ALA A 359 1.59 15.26 -16.51
CA ALA A 359 2.91 14.95 -17.06
C ALA A 359 3.04 15.41 -18.53
N LEU A 360 2.02 15.19 -19.35
CA LEU A 360 2.02 15.64 -20.76
C LEU A 360 2.02 17.19 -20.85
N GLU A 361 1.16 17.86 -20.06
CA GLU A 361 1.11 19.33 -19.99
C GLU A 361 2.46 19.91 -19.57
N GLN A 362 3.08 19.35 -18.53
CA GLN A 362 4.34 19.80 -17.93
C GLN A 362 5.51 19.64 -18.90
N GLY A 363 5.60 18.51 -19.59
CA GLY A 363 6.69 18.20 -20.51
C GLY A 363 6.63 19.00 -21.81
N GLY A 364 5.43 19.41 -22.26
CA GLY A 364 5.21 20.24 -23.43
C GLY A 364 5.91 19.67 -24.70
N SER A 365 6.51 20.54 -25.50
CA SER A 365 7.21 20.13 -26.72
C SER A 365 8.54 19.39 -26.49
N ARG A 366 9.03 19.34 -25.25
CA ARG A 366 10.27 18.63 -24.90
C ARG A 366 10.05 17.17 -24.55
N LEU A 367 8.80 16.76 -24.35
CA LEU A 367 8.45 15.39 -23.98
C LEU A 367 7.54 14.76 -25.05
N THR A 368 7.92 13.58 -25.52
CA THR A 368 7.08 12.71 -26.32
C THR A 368 6.79 11.45 -25.54
N VAL A 369 5.51 11.09 -25.37
CA VAL A 369 5.11 9.85 -24.67
C VAL A 369 4.47 8.90 -25.67
N ASN A 370 5.02 7.69 -25.77
CA ASN A 370 4.52 6.61 -26.59
C ASN A 370 3.96 5.50 -25.69
N VAL A 371 2.66 5.31 -25.66
CA VAL A 371 2.05 4.19 -24.94
C VAL A 371 2.05 2.95 -25.83
N ARG A 372 2.67 1.86 -25.34
CA ARG A 372 2.68 0.56 -25.99
C ARG A 372 1.83 -0.43 -25.23
N ARG A 373 0.83 -0.98 -25.93
CA ARG A 373 -0.08 -2.02 -25.39
C ARG A 373 0.56 -3.39 -25.51
N GLU A 374 1.71 -3.53 -24.87
CA GLU A 374 2.59 -4.69 -25.00
C GLU A 374 2.95 -5.23 -23.63
N ARG A 375 3.08 -6.55 -23.52
CA ARG A 375 3.58 -7.24 -22.34
C ARG A 375 5.10 -7.38 -22.42
N VAL A 376 5.80 -6.82 -21.48
CA VAL A 376 7.26 -7.02 -21.33
C VAL A 376 7.50 -8.41 -20.75
N SER A 377 8.30 -9.20 -21.45
CA SER A 377 8.72 -10.53 -21.04
C SER A 377 10.13 -10.55 -20.46
N ASP A 378 11.01 -9.71 -20.99
CA ASP A 378 12.41 -9.69 -20.62
C ASP A 378 12.98 -8.26 -20.67
N VAL A 379 14.01 -8.01 -19.86
CA VAL A 379 14.77 -6.78 -19.86
C VAL A 379 16.27 -7.13 -19.84
N CYS A 380 17.01 -6.61 -20.78
CA CYS A 380 18.37 -7.05 -21.06
C CYS A 380 19.30 -5.88 -21.38
N HIS A 381 20.62 -6.15 -21.39
CA HIS A 381 21.61 -5.26 -22.00
C HIS A 381 22.04 -5.77 -23.37
N SER A 382 22.18 -4.86 -24.33
CA SER A 382 22.87 -5.16 -25.58
C SER A 382 24.37 -4.84 -25.44
N ASP A 383 25.20 -5.74 -25.93
CA ASP A 383 26.68 -5.54 -25.95
C ASP A 383 27.16 -4.96 -27.31
N ALA A 384 26.27 -4.34 -28.07
CA ALA A 384 26.66 -3.75 -29.33
C ALA A 384 27.63 -2.58 -29.06
N ALA A 385 28.86 -2.76 -29.47
CA ALA A 385 29.89 -1.73 -29.58
C ALA A 385 30.34 -1.04 -28.27
N ARG A 386 30.57 -1.80 -27.19
CA ARG A 386 31.09 -1.28 -25.90
C ARG A 386 30.19 -0.27 -25.17
N VAL A 387 29.03 0.04 -25.69
CA VAL A 387 28.00 0.86 -25.05
C VAL A 387 26.88 -0.08 -24.59
N ARG A 388 26.87 -0.40 -23.31
CA ARG A 388 25.80 -1.22 -22.72
C ARG A 388 24.49 -0.43 -22.72
N GLN A 389 23.64 -0.68 -23.70
CA GLN A 389 22.30 -0.10 -23.75
C GLN A 389 21.26 -1.13 -23.29
N PRO A 390 20.35 -0.75 -22.40
CA PRO A 390 19.24 -1.59 -22.05
C PRO A 390 18.28 -1.75 -23.24
N PHE A 391 17.71 -2.91 -23.38
CA PHE A 391 16.56 -3.15 -24.26
C PHE A 391 15.46 -3.91 -23.54
N VAL A 392 14.25 -3.72 -24.02
CA VAL A 392 13.05 -4.33 -23.47
C VAL A 392 12.49 -5.26 -24.54
N VAL A 393 12.32 -6.54 -24.18
CA VAL A 393 11.63 -7.51 -25.05
C VAL A 393 10.15 -7.51 -24.69
N ALA A 394 9.30 -7.22 -25.62
CA ALA A 394 7.87 -7.10 -25.41
C ALA A 394 7.06 -7.76 -26.51
N TYR A 395 5.86 -8.24 -26.17
CA TYR A 395 4.89 -8.83 -27.08
C TYR A 395 3.63 -7.97 -27.14
N ASP A 396 3.13 -7.73 -28.34
CA ASP A 396 1.81 -7.18 -28.53
C ASP A 396 0.71 -8.24 -28.33
N ARG A 397 -0.55 -7.85 -28.45
CA ARG A 397 -1.70 -8.77 -28.30
C ARG A 397 -1.76 -9.85 -29.39
N ALA A 398 -1.13 -9.63 -30.52
CA ALA A 398 -1.04 -10.60 -31.62
C ALA A 398 0.17 -11.54 -31.46
N GLY A 399 0.96 -11.39 -30.36
CA GLY A 399 2.15 -12.17 -30.11
C GLY A 399 3.38 -11.70 -30.90
N LYS A 400 3.31 -10.54 -31.58
CA LYS A 400 4.43 -9.97 -32.31
C LYS A 400 5.45 -9.40 -31.31
N LEU A 401 6.69 -9.83 -31.49
CA LEU A 401 7.81 -9.45 -30.66
C LEU A 401 8.43 -8.11 -31.09
N SER A 402 8.82 -7.30 -30.11
CA SER A 402 9.64 -6.12 -30.30
C SER A 402 10.78 -6.09 -29.27
N ALA A 403 11.92 -5.52 -29.64
CA ALA A 403 13.08 -5.41 -28.73
C ALA A 403 13.83 -4.07 -28.93
N PRO A 404 13.20 -2.93 -28.70
CA PRO A 404 13.84 -1.63 -28.84
C PRO A 404 14.85 -1.36 -27.74
N ASN A 405 15.89 -0.58 -28.08
CA ASN A 405 16.91 -0.09 -27.17
C ASN A 405 16.50 1.23 -26.52
N TYR A 406 16.98 1.45 -25.30
CA TYR A 406 16.75 2.65 -24.50
C TYR A 406 18.04 3.17 -23.87
N ASP A 407 18.05 4.43 -23.48
CA ASP A 407 19.10 4.96 -22.61
C ASP A 407 18.93 4.44 -21.17
N TYR A 408 17.70 4.41 -20.70
CA TYR A 408 17.33 4.03 -19.34
C TYR A 408 15.98 3.30 -19.32
N VAL A 409 15.80 2.42 -18.33
CA VAL A 409 14.54 1.67 -18.12
C VAL A 409 14.12 1.80 -16.66
N ILE A 410 12.89 2.25 -16.42
CA ILE A 410 12.23 2.23 -15.11
C ILE A 410 11.28 1.05 -15.06
N LEU A 411 11.50 0.16 -14.12
CA LEU A 411 10.73 -1.07 -13.93
C LEU A 411 9.66 -0.82 -12.86
N ALA A 412 8.44 -0.55 -13.32
CA ALA A 412 7.28 -0.21 -12.49
C ALA A 412 6.18 -1.27 -12.53
N ALA A 413 6.51 -2.46 -12.99
CA ALA A 413 5.60 -3.60 -13.03
C ALA A 413 5.37 -4.19 -11.62
N PRO A 414 4.28 -4.97 -11.42
CA PRO A 414 4.09 -5.74 -10.20
C PRO A 414 5.27 -6.68 -9.92
N GLN A 415 5.51 -6.95 -8.65
CA GLN A 415 6.69 -7.68 -8.18
C GLN A 415 6.87 -9.04 -8.87
N ASP A 416 5.83 -9.84 -8.95
CA ASP A 416 5.85 -11.17 -9.56
C ASP A 416 6.16 -11.13 -11.06
N GLN A 417 5.60 -10.17 -11.79
CA GLN A 417 5.85 -10.00 -13.22
C GLN A 417 7.30 -9.56 -13.47
N LEU A 418 7.79 -8.64 -12.63
CA LEU A 418 9.17 -8.18 -12.74
C LEU A 418 10.16 -9.29 -12.34
N ALA A 419 9.91 -9.99 -11.24
CA ALA A 419 10.76 -11.11 -10.80
C ALA A 419 10.85 -12.17 -11.89
N LEU A 420 9.75 -12.48 -12.57
CA LEU A 420 9.73 -13.44 -13.68
C LEU A 420 10.52 -12.93 -14.89
N ALA A 421 10.30 -11.67 -15.31
CA ALA A 421 11.01 -11.08 -16.44
C ALA A 421 12.52 -11.02 -16.18
N VAL A 422 12.93 -10.59 -14.98
CA VAL A 422 14.33 -10.51 -14.59
C VAL A 422 14.97 -11.89 -14.42
N SER A 423 14.26 -12.87 -13.87
CA SER A 423 14.77 -14.25 -13.72
C SER A 423 15.00 -14.94 -15.06
N ARG A 424 14.15 -14.69 -16.03
CA ARG A 424 14.32 -15.22 -17.41
C ARG A 424 15.51 -14.61 -18.12
N SER A 425 15.71 -13.31 -17.96
CA SER A 425 16.66 -12.53 -18.77
C SER A 425 18.12 -12.80 -18.45
N GLY A 426 18.46 -13.41 -17.33
CA GLY A 426 19.86 -13.49 -16.92
C GLY A 426 20.41 -14.85 -16.56
N TYR A 427 19.56 -15.80 -16.25
CA TYR A 427 20.03 -17.10 -15.72
C TYR A 427 20.02 -18.24 -16.75
N ALA A 428 19.13 -18.17 -17.72
CA ALA A 428 18.93 -19.27 -18.65
C ALA A 428 19.92 -19.25 -19.81
N PHE A 429 20.57 -18.12 -20.05
CA PHE A 429 21.29 -17.91 -21.27
C PHE A 429 22.67 -17.35 -20.95
N GLY A 430 23.64 -18.23 -20.79
CA GLY A 430 25.03 -17.87 -21.04
C GLY A 430 25.12 -17.08 -22.36
N PRO A 431 26.27 -16.88 -22.99
CA PRO A 431 26.40 -16.15 -24.26
C PRO A 431 25.63 -16.85 -25.39
N ALA A 432 24.35 -17.05 -25.20
CA ALA A 432 23.45 -17.72 -26.13
C ALA A 432 22.64 -16.68 -26.88
N SER A 433 22.50 -16.93 -28.16
CA SER A 433 21.56 -16.23 -29.00
C SER A 433 20.13 -16.53 -28.54
N LEU A 434 19.35 -15.53 -28.14
CA LEU A 434 17.93 -15.69 -27.97
C LEU A 434 17.33 -15.91 -29.34
N VAL A 435 16.97 -17.14 -29.66
CA VAL A 435 16.18 -17.44 -30.86
C VAL A 435 14.73 -17.04 -30.56
N LEU A 436 14.33 -15.88 -31.03
CA LEU A 436 12.97 -15.37 -30.89
C LEU A 436 12.08 -16.02 -31.96
N GLY A 437 11.51 -17.16 -31.60
CA GLY A 437 10.59 -17.91 -32.47
C GLY A 437 11.27 -18.76 -33.55
N ASP A 438 10.59 -19.77 -33.99
CA ASP A 438 10.87 -20.42 -35.26
C ASP A 438 10.68 -19.36 -36.37
N GLY A 439 11.54 -19.29 -37.35
CA GLY A 439 11.65 -18.26 -38.38
C GLY A 439 10.36 -17.78 -39.06
N ALA A 440 9.18 -18.24 -38.63
CA ALA A 440 7.87 -17.84 -39.09
C ALA A 440 7.47 -16.39 -38.69
N LEU A 441 8.09 -15.82 -37.65
CA LEU A 441 7.75 -14.47 -37.20
C LEU A 441 8.65 -13.36 -37.74
N GLY A 442 9.61 -13.68 -38.63
CA GLY A 442 10.49 -12.71 -39.27
C GLY A 442 11.40 -11.95 -38.33
N LEU A 443 11.58 -12.45 -37.11
CA LEU A 443 12.41 -11.85 -36.08
C LEU A 443 13.82 -12.46 -36.15
N GLY A 444 14.80 -11.63 -36.40
CA GLY A 444 16.20 -12.04 -36.45
C GLY A 444 16.68 -12.61 -35.14
N THR A 445 17.78 -13.32 -35.19
CA THR A 445 18.51 -13.75 -33.98
C THR A 445 19.03 -12.52 -33.24
N ILE A 446 18.54 -12.25 -32.03
CA ILE A 446 19.15 -11.26 -31.13
C ILE A 446 20.22 -12.00 -30.34
N THR A 447 21.47 -11.67 -30.61
CA THR A 447 22.57 -12.19 -29.82
C THR A 447 22.64 -11.40 -28.52
N ILE A 448 22.24 -12.01 -27.41
CA ILE A 448 22.43 -11.47 -26.08
C ILE A 448 23.82 -11.93 -25.62
N ARG A 449 24.80 -11.05 -25.78
CA ARG A 449 26.07 -11.23 -25.13
C ARG A 449 26.00 -10.55 -23.77
N ASP A 450 26.28 -11.29 -22.69
CA ASP A 450 26.28 -10.81 -21.33
C ASP A 450 24.89 -10.31 -20.85
N ALA A 451 23.98 -11.25 -20.68
CA ALA A 451 22.69 -10.96 -20.07
C ALA A 451 22.87 -10.37 -18.66
N LEU A 452 22.36 -9.19 -18.49
CA LEU A 452 22.06 -8.49 -17.23
C LEU A 452 23.08 -8.53 -16.10
N PRO A 453 24.25 -7.98 -16.24
CA PRO A 453 25.14 -7.91 -15.09
C PRO A 453 24.58 -7.09 -13.91
N PRO A 454 23.95 -5.89 -14.07
CA PRO A 454 23.71 -5.06 -12.90
C PRO A 454 22.52 -5.45 -12.04
N LEU A 455 21.47 -6.02 -12.61
CA LEU A 455 20.32 -6.52 -11.84
C LEU A 455 20.58 -7.89 -11.24
N LEU A 456 21.38 -8.71 -11.90
CA LEU A 456 21.62 -10.10 -11.57
C LEU A 456 22.95 -10.34 -10.87
N LEU A 457 23.92 -9.51 -11.15
CA LEU A 457 25.27 -9.61 -10.62
C LEU A 457 25.54 -8.36 -9.78
N SER A 458 25.06 -8.34 -8.56
CA SER A 458 25.88 -7.67 -7.56
C SER A 458 27.27 -8.22 -7.67
N ASP A 459 28.24 -7.36 -7.66
CA ASP A 459 29.66 -7.70 -7.63
C ASP A 459 29.87 -8.95 -6.77
N THR A 460 30.19 -10.06 -7.42
CA THR A 460 30.32 -11.35 -6.79
C THR A 460 31.47 -11.41 -5.78
N SER A 461 32.20 -10.31 -5.65
CA SER A 461 33.38 -10.22 -4.80
C SER A 461 33.11 -9.96 -3.34
N SER A 462 31.92 -9.50 -2.93
CA SER A 462 31.75 -9.01 -1.56
C SER A 462 30.48 -9.40 -0.79
N ALA A 463 29.40 -9.90 -1.41
CA ALA A 463 28.26 -10.41 -0.64
C ALA A 463 27.36 -11.36 -1.44
N PRO A 464 27.35 -12.65 -1.13
CA PRO A 464 26.49 -13.64 -1.81
C PRO A 464 24.99 -13.39 -1.67
N ASN A 465 24.58 -12.53 -0.75
CA ASN A 465 23.16 -12.24 -0.45
C ASN A 465 22.63 -10.95 -1.11
N ALA A 466 23.46 -10.18 -1.79
CA ALA A 466 23.07 -8.89 -2.37
C ALA A 466 22.45 -9.01 -3.78
N ARG A 467 21.84 -10.15 -4.13
CA ARG A 467 21.24 -10.35 -5.44
C ARG A 467 19.85 -9.76 -5.48
N ILE A 468 19.66 -8.67 -6.23
CA ILE A 468 18.36 -8.01 -6.41
C ILE A 468 17.28 -8.99 -6.92
N VAL A 469 17.64 -9.97 -7.75
CA VAL A 469 16.73 -11.02 -8.23
C VAL A 469 16.20 -11.86 -7.08
N THR A 470 17.10 -12.28 -6.18
CA THR A 470 16.70 -13.03 -4.98
C THR A 470 15.80 -12.17 -4.11
N ALA A 471 16.16 -10.89 -3.90
CA ALA A 471 15.33 -9.96 -3.14
C ALA A 471 13.94 -9.80 -3.74
N LEU A 472 13.82 -9.56 -5.05
CA LEU A 472 12.54 -9.46 -5.74
C LEU A 472 11.68 -10.72 -5.59
N ASN A 473 12.29 -11.90 -5.65
CA ASN A 473 11.56 -13.17 -5.50
C ASN A 473 11.14 -13.46 -4.05
N GLN A 474 11.81 -12.87 -3.08
CA GLN A 474 11.56 -13.08 -1.65
C GLN A 474 10.66 -12.02 -1.01
N LEU A 475 10.30 -10.94 -1.72
CA LEU A 475 9.36 -9.96 -1.18
C LEU A 475 8.04 -10.62 -0.81
N HIS A 476 7.63 -10.44 0.44
CA HIS A 476 6.40 -11.04 0.96
C HIS A 476 5.16 -10.25 0.50
N MET A 477 4.42 -10.82 -0.44
CA MET A 477 3.17 -10.26 -0.97
C MET A 477 1.97 -10.84 -0.22
N VAL A 478 1.18 -9.99 0.39
CA VAL A 478 -0.02 -10.37 1.14
C VAL A 478 -1.21 -10.51 0.19
N ARG A 479 -1.89 -11.65 0.25
CA ARG A 479 -3.16 -11.86 -0.46
C ARG A 479 -4.22 -10.92 0.09
N SER A 480 -5.14 -10.48 -0.78
CA SER A 480 -6.24 -9.61 -0.39
C SER A 480 -7.44 -9.86 -1.26
N SER A 481 -8.58 -10.02 -0.62
CA SER A 481 -9.87 -10.20 -1.29
C SER A 481 -10.89 -9.21 -0.75
N LYS A 482 -11.76 -8.72 -1.62
CA LYS A 482 -12.87 -7.83 -1.29
C LYS A 482 -14.17 -8.38 -1.86
N VAL A 483 -15.22 -8.33 -1.07
CA VAL A 483 -16.58 -8.69 -1.50
C VAL A 483 -17.46 -7.47 -1.37
N PHE A 484 -18.05 -7.05 -2.46
CA PHE A 484 -18.85 -5.83 -2.52
C PHE A 484 -20.32 -6.14 -2.82
N GLY A 485 -21.14 -5.21 -2.42
CA GLY A 485 -22.52 -5.08 -2.84
C GLY A 485 -22.96 -3.62 -2.80
N THR A 486 -24.18 -3.38 -3.22
CA THR A 486 -24.83 -2.06 -3.08
C THR A 486 -25.98 -2.19 -2.10
N ILE A 487 -26.12 -1.26 -1.20
CA ILE A 487 -27.27 -1.12 -0.32
C ILE A 487 -27.96 0.24 -0.54
N GLU A 488 -29.27 0.26 -0.37
CA GLU A 488 -29.99 1.52 -0.20
C GLU A 488 -29.55 2.13 1.13
N THR A 489 -29.06 3.35 1.12
CA THR A 489 -28.49 4.00 2.32
C THR A 489 -29.53 4.07 3.46
N ALA A 490 -30.81 4.26 3.13
CA ALA A 490 -31.91 4.25 4.09
C ALA A 490 -32.07 2.91 4.85
N ARG A 491 -31.51 1.80 4.35
CA ARG A 491 -31.52 0.50 5.07
C ARG A 491 -30.76 0.55 6.39
N LEU A 492 -29.81 1.46 6.53
CA LEU A 492 -29.10 1.67 7.79
C LEU A 492 -29.97 2.29 8.88
N ASP A 493 -31.10 2.91 8.51
CA ASP A 493 -32.04 3.48 9.46
C ASP A 493 -33.18 2.52 9.86
N GLU A 494 -33.20 1.31 9.31
CA GLU A 494 -34.20 0.31 9.68
C GLU A 494 -34.06 -0.12 11.17
N PRO A 495 -35.20 -0.45 11.84
CA PRO A 495 -35.20 -0.74 13.27
C PRO A 495 -34.31 -1.92 13.70
N PHE A 496 -34.03 -2.85 12.79
CA PHE A 496 -33.15 -3.99 13.10
C PHE A 496 -31.67 -3.62 13.13
N VAL A 497 -31.27 -2.45 12.58
CA VAL A 497 -29.88 -1.98 12.63
C VAL A 497 -29.61 -1.34 13.99
N PRO A 498 -28.68 -1.88 14.79
CA PRO A 498 -28.38 -1.34 16.10
C PRO A 498 -27.74 0.04 15.99
N ARG A 499 -27.85 0.78 17.10
CA ARG A 499 -27.33 2.15 17.18
C ARG A 499 -26.30 2.29 18.30
N LEU A 500 -25.34 3.17 18.09
CA LEU A 500 -24.41 3.64 19.11
C LEU A 500 -24.52 5.17 19.17
N LYS A 501 -24.80 5.71 20.37
CA LYS A 501 -25.00 7.16 20.55
C LYS A 501 -26.05 7.76 19.58
N GLY A 502 -27.12 6.99 19.30
CA GLY A 502 -28.19 7.39 18.38
C GLY A 502 -27.88 7.25 16.88
N GLN A 503 -26.65 6.92 16.51
CA GLN A 503 -26.26 6.71 15.10
C GLN A 503 -26.26 5.22 14.73
N PRO A 504 -26.67 4.85 13.50
CA PRO A 504 -26.67 3.47 13.06
C PRO A 504 -25.26 2.92 12.97
N ILE A 505 -25.09 1.62 13.22
CA ILE A 505 -23.85 0.93 12.98
C ILE A 505 -23.57 0.93 11.47
N LYS A 506 -22.37 1.38 11.08
CA LYS A 506 -21.92 1.49 9.68
C LYS A 506 -20.75 0.54 9.36
N ALA A 507 -20.13 -0.02 10.38
CA ALA A 507 -19.04 -0.98 10.21
C ALA A 507 -19.20 -2.16 11.13
N VAL A 508 -18.72 -3.32 10.69
CA VAL A 508 -18.70 -4.57 11.44
C VAL A 508 -17.33 -5.19 11.34
N VAL A 509 -16.79 -5.64 12.46
CA VAL A 509 -15.57 -6.45 12.54
C VAL A 509 -15.94 -7.79 13.18
N SER A 510 -15.51 -8.91 12.63
CA SER A 510 -15.90 -10.20 13.18
C SER A 510 -14.87 -11.31 13.01
N ASP A 511 -15.00 -12.33 13.86
CA ASP A 511 -14.26 -13.59 13.78
C ASP A 511 -14.83 -14.58 12.78
N SER A 512 -15.94 -14.24 12.11
CA SER A 512 -16.70 -15.15 11.23
C SER A 512 -15.98 -15.51 9.92
N GLY A 513 -14.76 -15.00 9.69
CA GLY A 513 -14.03 -15.12 8.43
C GLY A 513 -14.47 -14.09 7.38
N LEU A 514 -15.31 -13.13 7.76
CA LEU A 514 -15.66 -11.95 6.95
C LEU A 514 -14.70 -10.77 7.21
N ALA A 515 -13.97 -10.85 8.31
CA ALA A 515 -13.04 -9.86 8.84
C ALA A 515 -13.69 -8.49 9.05
N ALA A 516 -13.49 -7.53 8.14
CA ALA A 516 -14.09 -6.20 8.25
C ALA A 516 -15.11 -5.96 7.14
N SER A 517 -16.23 -5.33 7.51
CA SER A 517 -17.31 -4.91 6.61
C SER A 517 -17.70 -3.48 6.92
N TYR A 518 -17.90 -2.64 5.90
CA TYR A 518 -18.32 -1.26 6.12
C TYR A 518 -18.97 -0.62 4.89
N VAL A 519 -19.73 0.42 5.16
CA VAL A 519 -20.41 1.21 4.13
C VAL A 519 -19.49 2.36 3.70
N VAL A 520 -19.19 2.43 2.42
CA VAL A 520 -18.37 3.50 1.83
C VAL A 520 -19.30 4.45 1.06
N PRO A 521 -19.53 5.69 1.55
CA PRO A 521 -20.32 6.66 0.84
C PRO A 521 -19.59 7.17 -0.40
N SER A 522 -20.35 7.58 -1.43
CA SER A 522 -19.75 8.24 -2.58
C SER A 522 -19.06 9.55 -2.15
N PRO A 523 -17.82 9.81 -2.58
CA PRO A 523 -17.11 11.04 -2.21
C PRO A 523 -17.67 12.30 -2.89
N THR A 524 -18.35 12.17 -4.02
CA THR A 524 -18.76 13.30 -4.88
C THR A 524 -20.19 13.78 -4.64
N GLU A 525 -21.07 12.94 -4.08
CA GLU A 525 -22.46 13.31 -3.87
C GLU A 525 -22.64 14.18 -2.61
N PRO A 526 -23.31 15.34 -2.71
CA PRO A 526 -23.69 16.12 -1.55
C PRO A 526 -24.86 15.44 -0.83
N GLY A 527 -24.75 15.29 0.49
CA GLY A 527 -25.77 14.64 1.31
C GLY A 527 -25.61 13.13 1.41
N ALA A 528 -26.68 12.44 1.85
CA ALA A 528 -26.70 10.97 1.89
C ALA A 528 -27.11 10.43 0.51
N PRO A 529 -26.25 9.67 -0.18
CA PRO A 529 -26.61 9.09 -1.47
C PRO A 529 -27.73 8.07 -1.29
N ARG A 530 -28.58 7.91 -2.33
CA ARG A 530 -29.63 6.88 -2.31
C ARG A 530 -29.05 5.47 -2.18
N TYR A 531 -27.91 5.24 -2.81
CA TYR A 531 -27.19 3.98 -2.77
C TYR A 531 -25.76 4.19 -2.31
N SER A 532 -25.27 3.27 -1.48
CA SER A 532 -23.89 3.27 -0.99
C SER A 532 -23.18 1.97 -1.37
N SER A 533 -21.90 2.07 -1.66
CA SER A 533 -21.04 0.91 -1.77
C SER A 533 -20.95 0.23 -0.40
N PHE A 534 -21.20 -1.07 -0.40
CA PHE A 534 -21.09 -1.89 0.79
C PHE A 534 -19.96 -2.90 0.60
N LEU A 535 -18.83 -2.65 1.26
CA LEU A 535 -17.76 -3.61 1.36
C LEU A 535 -18.17 -4.66 2.40
N ALA A 536 -18.76 -5.75 1.91
CA ALA A 536 -19.35 -6.79 2.74
C ALA A 536 -18.30 -7.70 3.39
N SER A 537 -17.10 -7.77 2.82
CA SER A 537 -15.95 -8.47 3.43
C SER A 537 -14.64 -7.93 2.86
N TYR A 538 -13.68 -7.67 3.74
CA TYR A 538 -12.32 -7.33 3.38
C TYR A 538 -11.36 -8.22 4.16
N THR A 539 -10.71 -9.12 3.44
CA THR A 539 -9.84 -10.15 4.04
C THR A 539 -8.42 -10.07 3.50
N TRP A 540 -7.47 -10.52 4.33
CA TRP A 540 -6.05 -10.55 4.04
C TRP A 540 -5.46 -11.93 4.32
N GLY A 541 -4.31 -12.24 3.71
CA GLY A 541 -3.51 -13.43 3.98
C GLY A 541 -4.32 -14.71 3.97
N ASP A 542 -4.23 -15.50 5.03
CA ASP A 542 -4.91 -16.78 5.17
C ASP A 542 -6.42 -16.67 5.17
N ASP A 543 -7.01 -15.60 5.70
CA ASP A 543 -8.48 -15.42 5.65
C ASP A 543 -8.95 -15.19 4.22
N SER A 544 -8.16 -14.49 3.37
CA SER A 544 -8.42 -14.40 1.94
C SER A 544 -8.34 -15.77 1.26
N THR A 545 -7.33 -16.57 1.60
CA THR A 545 -7.18 -17.94 1.07
C THR A 545 -8.33 -18.84 1.50
N ARG A 546 -8.73 -18.77 2.76
CA ARG A 546 -9.89 -19.54 3.29
C ARG A 546 -11.20 -19.12 2.65
N LEU A 547 -11.34 -17.84 2.32
CA LEU A 547 -12.50 -17.33 1.61
C LEU A 547 -12.59 -18.00 0.23
N GLN A 548 -11.50 -18.07 -0.51
CA GLN A 548 -11.42 -18.73 -1.81
C GLN A 548 -11.77 -20.23 -1.74
N HIS A 549 -11.13 -20.95 -0.83
CA HIS A 549 -11.32 -22.40 -0.70
C HIS A 549 -12.72 -22.78 -0.24
N ASN A 550 -13.26 -22.07 0.74
CA ASN A 550 -14.55 -22.40 1.32
C ASN A 550 -15.72 -22.07 0.39
N PHE A 551 -15.51 -21.29 -0.66
CA PHE A 551 -16.57 -20.80 -1.53
C PHE A 551 -16.50 -21.34 -2.95
N GLY A 552 -15.55 -22.24 -3.25
CA GLY A 552 -15.38 -22.80 -4.59
C GLY A 552 -14.96 -21.76 -5.61
N TYR A 553 -14.32 -20.69 -5.17
CA TYR A 553 -13.82 -19.64 -6.04
C TYR A 553 -12.60 -20.13 -6.80
N TYR A 554 -12.82 -20.62 -8.02
CA TYR A 554 -11.77 -20.84 -8.99
C TYR A 554 -11.86 -19.76 -10.06
N PRO A 555 -10.83 -18.95 -10.27
CA PRO A 555 -10.86 -17.86 -11.24
C PRO A 555 -10.61 -18.43 -12.64
N GLN A 556 -11.64 -18.93 -13.28
CA GLN A 556 -11.55 -19.27 -14.70
C GLN A 556 -12.32 -18.27 -15.55
N ASN A 557 -12.17 -17.00 -15.31
CA ASN A 557 -12.65 -15.85 -16.09
C ASN A 557 -13.02 -14.72 -15.16
N PRO A 558 -13.03 -13.45 -15.61
CA PRO A 558 -13.52 -12.36 -14.76
C PRO A 558 -14.90 -12.78 -14.25
N PRO A 559 -15.17 -12.58 -12.95
CA PRO A 559 -16.41 -13.02 -12.35
C PRO A 559 -17.57 -12.38 -13.10
N THR A 560 -18.20 -13.16 -13.96
CA THR A 560 -19.54 -12.82 -14.39
C THR A 560 -20.40 -12.85 -13.13
N SER A 561 -21.29 -11.89 -12.99
CA SER A 561 -22.17 -11.61 -11.85
C SER A 561 -22.94 -12.81 -11.30
N ASP A 562 -22.87 -13.98 -11.91
CA ASP A 562 -23.98 -14.89 -11.91
C ASP A 562 -23.96 -15.98 -10.84
N GLY A 563 -22.86 -16.61 -10.56
CA GLY A 563 -22.90 -17.77 -9.65
C GLY A 563 -22.02 -17.61 -8.41
N THR A 564 -20.78 -17.19 -8.62
CA THR A 564 -19.75 -17.20 -7.56
C THR A 564 -20.03 -16.14 -6.49
N ALA A 565 -20.36 -14.91 -6.90
CA ALA A 565 -20.67 -13.83 -5.97
C ALA A 565 -21.94 -14.15 -5.17
N THR A 566 -22.98 -14.71 -5.80
CA THR A 566 -24.22 -15.14 -5.13
C THR A 566 -23.96 -16.29 -4.16
N ALA A 567 -23.18 -17.32 -4.52
CA ALA A 567 -22.80 -18.41 -3.63
C ALA A 567 -22.00 -17.90 -2.43
N MET A 568 -21.08 -16.97 -2.64
CA MET A 568 -20.30 -16.35 -1.59
C MET A 568 -21.18 -15.56 -0.63
N PHE A 569 -22.07 -14.71 -1.13
CA PHE A 569 -23.03 -13.98 -0.28
C PHE A 569 -23.93 -14.92 0.52
N ARG A 570 -24.41 -16.01 -0.08
CA ARG A 570 -25.18 -17.04 0.65
C ARG A 570 -24.39 -17.62 1.82
N THR A 571 -23.13 -17.95 1.62
CA THR A 571 -22.27 -18.46 2.70
C THR A 571 -21.97 -17.39 3.73
N MET A 572 -21.77 -16.14 3.35
CA MET A 572 -21.61 -15.02 4.27
C MET A 572 -22.86 -14.83 5.14
N ILE A 573 -24.05 -14.86 4.53
CA ILE A 573 -25.33 -14.81 5.23
C ILE A 573 -25.42 -15.97 6.24
N ASN A 574 -25.11 -17.20 5.81
CA ASN A 574 -25.15 -18.37 6.70
C ASN A 574 -24.17 -18.21 7.89
N ARG A 575 -22.96 -17.69 7.67
CA ARG A 575 -21.99 -17.42 8.74
C ARG A 575 -22.44 -16.31 9.68
N ALA A 576 -23.12 -15.29 9.15
CA ALA A 576 -23.70 -14.22 9.94
C ALA A 576 -25.03 -14.65 10.62
N THR A 577 -25.66 -15.75 10.20
CA THR A 577 -26.87 -16.30 10.82
C THR A 577 -26.50 -17.08 12.07
N ARG A 578 -26.23 -16.38 13.16
CA ARG A 578 -25.94 -16.92 14.47
C ARG A 578 -26.72 -16.15 15.55
N ASN A 579 -26.99 -16.78 16.65
CA ASN A 579 -27.62 -16.12 17.78
C ASN A 579 -26.59 -15.39 18.62
N VAL A 580 -26.87 -14.13 18.90
CA VAL A 580 -26.02 -13.25 19.70
C VAL A 580 -26.86 -12.55 20.76
N ARG A 581 -26.23 -12.14 21.85
CA ARG A 581 -26.87 -11.29 22.87
C ARG A 581 -26.54 -9.84 22.57
N ASP A 582 -27.57 -9.00 22.50
CA ASP A 582 -27.36 -7.58 22.32
C ASP A 582 -26.77 -6.99 23.61
N PRO A 583 -25.58 -6.33 23.56
CA PRO A 583 -24.99 -5.71 24.73
C PRO A 583 -25.80 -4.54 25.29
N ALA A 584 -26.68 -3.94 24.50
CA ALA A 584 -27.60 -2.90 24.94
C ALA A 584 -28.78 -3.48 25.76
N GLU A 585 -29.10 -4.78 25.55
CA GLU A 585 -30.21 -5.49 26.21
C GLU A 585 -29.75 -6.87 26.74
N PRO A 586 -28.81 -6.92 27.69
CA PRO A 586 -28.16 -8.18 28.10
C PRO A 586 -29.10 -9.17 28.75
N ALA A 587 -30.26 -8.73 29.27
CA ALA A 587 -31.32 -9.60 29.84
C ALA A 587 -32.25 -10.20 28.77
N ALA A 588 -32.19 -9.69 27.53
CA ALA A 588 -33.02 -10.22 26.44
C ALA A 588 -32.53 -11.63 26.00
N ALA A 589 -33.42 -12.40 25.42
CA ALA A 589 -33.06 -13.67 24.80
C ALA A 589 -32.12 -13.43 23.60
N PRO A 590 -31.16 -14.35 23.33
CA PRO A 590 -30.34 -14.27 22.14
C PRO A 590 -31.20 -14.18 20.87
N SER A 591 -30.84 -13.29 19.97
CA SER A 591 -31.51 -13.10 18.69
C SER A 591 -30.53 -13.34 17.53
N VAL A 592 -31.06 -13.57 16.34
CA VAL A 592 -30.24 -13.68 15.14
C VAL A 592 -29.50 -12.36 14.90
N TRP A 593 -28.22 -12.45 14.67
CA TRP A 593 -27.37 -11.27 14.42
C TRP A 593 -27.90 -10.45 13.24
N TRP A 594 -28.16 -9.20 13.48
CA TRP A 594 -28.75 -8.25 12.53
C TRP A 594 -27.99 -8.17 11.20
N PHE A 595 -26.68 -8.39 11.24
CA PHE A 595 -25.81 -8.27 10.08
C PHE A 595 -26.16 -9.29 8.98
N SER A 596 -26.70 -10.48 9.34
CA SER A 596 -27.21 -11.42 8.36
C SER A 596 -28.38 -10.87 7.55
N GLN A 597 -29.23 -10.07 8.20
CA GLN A 597 -30.35 -9.39 7.54
C GLN A 597 -29.85 -8.31 6.58
N LEU A 598 -28.83 -7.53 6.98
CA LEU A 598 -28.23 -6.52 6.11
C LEU A 598 -27.61 -7.17 4.85
N LEU A 599 -26.83 -8.25 5.03
CA LEU A 599 -26.25 -9.01 3.91
C LEU A 599 -27.33 -9.54 2.95
N SER A 600 -28.46 -9.99 3.47
CA SER A 600 -29.58 -10.50 2.65
C SER A 600 -30.29 -9.43 1.83
N ARG A 601 -30.11 -8.13 2.17
CA ARG A 601 -30.68 -7.00 1.43
C ARG A 601 -29.84 -6.60 0.20
N VAL A 602 -28.62 -7.14 0.07
CA VAL A 602 -27.77 -6.89 -1.11
C VAL A 602 -28.35 -7.66 -2.29
N ARG A 603 -28.74 -6.94 -3.34
CA ARG A 603 -29.35 -7.52 -4.55
C ARG A 603 -28.34 -8.38 -5.30
N GLU A 604 -28.80 -9.45 -5.96
CA GLU A 604 -27.91 -10.40 -6.66
C GLU A 604 -27.04 -9.73 -7.72
N GLN A 605 -27.65 -8.87 -8.53
CA GLN A 605 -26.94 -8.13 -9.59
C GLN A 605 -25.91 -7.12 -9.10
N ASP A 606 -25.91 -6.79 -7.81
CA ASP A 606 -24.97 -5.82 -7.21
C ASP A 606 -23.83 -6.51 -6.44
N ARG A 607 -23.83 -7.86 -6.42
CA ARG A 607 -22.81 -8.66 -5.73
C ARG A 607 -21.57 -8.78 -6.58
N PHE A 608 -20.41 -8.51 -6.01
CA PHE A 608 -19.13 -8.55 -6.69
C PHE A 608 -18.02 -9.07 -5.79
N VAL A 609 -17.17 -9.93 -6.33
CA VAL A 609 -16.00 -10.49 -5.63
C VAL A 609 -14.75 -10.15 -6.40
N PHE A 610 -13.74 -9.70 -5.69
CA PHE A 610 -12.44 -9.38 -6.26
C PHE A 610 -11.31 -9.97 -5.42
N ASP A 611 -10.38 -10.65 -6.07
CA ASP A 611 -9.17 -11.19 -5.46
C ASP A 611 -7.95 -10.80 -6.29
N TRP A 612 -6.96 -10.22 -5.63
CA TRP A 612 -5.77 -9.74 -6.32
C TRP A 612 -4.92 -10.85 -6.91
N THR A 613 -4.87 -12.03 -6.28
CA THR A 613 -4.04 -13.15 -6.77
C THR A 613 -4.58 -13.75 -8.07
N THR A 614 -5.86 -13.59 -8.33
CA THR A 614 -6.50 -14.10 -9.54
C THR A 614 -6.46 -13.12 -10.71
N ASN A 615 -6.05 -11.87 -10.43
CA ASN A 615 -5.99 -10.80 -11.41
C ASN A 615 -4.56 -10.49 -11.88
N GLY A 616 -3.67 -11.46 -11.82
CA GLY A 616 -2.33 -11.38 -12.42
C GLY A 616 -1.29 -10.69 -11.53
N THR A 617 -1.53 -10.61 -10.21
CA THR A 617 -0.54 -10.15 -9.23
C THR A 617 -0.35 -11.19 -8.12
N ALA A 618 0.83 -11.27 -7.54
CA ALA A 618 1.13 -12.20 -6.44
C ALA A 618 0.34 -11.86 -5.16
N GLY A 619 -0.20 -10.66 -5.04
CA GLY A 619 -0.98 -10.21 -3.90
C GLY A 619 -1.46 -8.78 -4.03
N GLY A 620 -2.23 -8.32 -3.06
CA GLY A 620 -2.74 -6.94 -3.01
C GLY A 620 -1.68 -5.92 -2.64
N PHE A 621 -0.77 -6.27 -1.73
CA PHE A 621 0.24 -5.36 -1.20
C PHE A 621 1.41 -6.13 -0.57
N LYS A 622 2.54 -5.44 -0.38
CA LYS A 622 3.74 -5.99 0.26
C LYS A 622 3.74 -5.64 1.75
N LEU A 623 4.06 -6.60 2.60
CA LEU A 623 4.48 -6.40 3.99
C LEU A 623 5.66 -7.33 4.27
N ASP A 624 6.67 -6.83 4.98
CA ASP A 624 7.83 -7.65 5.32
C ASP A 624 7.46 -8.79 6.29
N GLY A 625 7.74 -10.02 5.90
CA GLY A 625 7.80 -11.15 6.81
C GLY A 625 9.04 -11.08 7.71
N THR A 626 9.20 -12.08 8.58
CA THR A 626 10.39 -12.16 9.44
C THR A 626 11.65 -12.41 8.61
N GLY A 627 12.66 -11.56 8.79
CA GLY A 627 13.91 -11.62 8.05
C GLY A 627 13.89 -10.94 6.68
N ASP A 628 12.76 -10.34 6.26
CA ASP A 628 12.61 -9.78 4.91
C ASP A 628 13.11 -8.33 4.81
N HIS A 629 13.45 -7.68 5.92
CA HIS A 629 13.92 -6.29 5.89
C HIS A 629 15.09 -6.09 4.92
N HIS A 630 16.04 -7.03 4.91
CA HIS A 630 17.20 -6.95 4.02
C HIS A 630 16.79 -6.91 2.55
N GLN A 631 15.85 -7.75 2.12
CA GLN A 631 15.33 -7.81 0.74
C GLN A 631 14.61 -6.53 0.34
N SER A 632 13.73 -6.05 1.20
CA SER A 632 13.02 -4.78 0.99
C SER A 632 13.97 -3.60 0.90
N ASN A 633 15.00 -3.58 1.74
CA ASN A 633 16.01 -2.54 1.75
C ASN A 633 16.88 -2.55 0.47
N LEU A 634 17.24 -3.75 -0.03
CA LEU A 634 17.94 -3.88 -1.31
C LEU A 634 17.11 -3.31 -2.46
N CYS A 635 15.82 -3.64 -2.53
CA CYS A 635 14.92 -3.12 -3.56
C CYS A 635 14.74 -1.62 -3.45
N PHE A 636 14.49 -1.11 -2.25
CA PHE A 636 14.25 0.33 -2.01
C PHE A 636 15.48 1.17 -2.28
N ARG A 637 16.67 0.67 -1.94
CA ARG A 637 17.96 1.36 -2.14
C ARG A 637 18.65 1.01 -3.45
N TYR A 638 17.99 0.27 -4.32
CA TYR A 638 18.61 -0.17 -5.58
C TYR A 638 19.22 0.97 -6.39
N HIS A 639 18.58 2.13 -6.41
CA HIS A 639 19.08 3.32 -7.11
C HIS A 639 20.42 3.85 -6.56
N THR A 640 20.79 3.56 -5.31
CA THR A 640 22.10 3.95 -4.76
C THR A 640 23.26 3.23 -5.44
N HIS A 641 22.99 2.08 -6.04
CA HIS A 641 23.98 1.39 -6.88
C HIS A 641 24.29 2.17 -8.16
N ALA A 642 23.42 3.09 -8.59
CA ALA A 642 23.69 4.02 -9.68
C ALA A 642 24.86 4.95 -9.36
N LEU A 643 25.17 5.16 -8.09
CA LEU A 643 26.36 5.90 -7.65
C LEU A 643 27.65 5.12 -7.88
N ASN A 644 27.58 3.83 -8.21
CA ASN A 644 28.75 3.05 -8.54
C ASN A 644 29.06 3.16 -10.05
N PRO A 645 30.09 3.92 -10.47
CA PRO A 645 30.39 4.13 -11.88
C PRO A 645 30.77 2.85 -12.64
N ARG A 646 31.16 1.78 -11.93
CA ARG A 646 31.48 0.48 -12.54
C ARG A 646 30.25 -0.28 -13.02
N LEU A 647 29.08 -0.01 -12.46
CA LEU A 647 27.86 -0.77 -12.78
C LEU A 647 27.09 -0.21 -13.97
N GLY A 648 27.39 1.04 -14.42
CA GLY A 648 26.72 1.67 -15.57
C GLY A 648 25.20 1.55 -15.48
N ASN A 649 24.63 1.84 -14.30
CA ASN A 649 23.27 1.49 -14.01
C ASN A 649 22.28 2.22 -14.92
N ARG A 650 21.46 1.45 -15.62
CA ARG A 650 20.46 1.95 -16.56
C ARG A 650 19.06 1.41 -16.28
N PHE A 651 18.94 0.58 -15.24
CA PHE A 651 17.65 0.06 -14.76
C PHE A 651 17.35 0.62 -13.37
N PHE A 652 16.09 0.96 -13.13
CA PHE A 652 15.62 1.53 -11.86
C PHE A 652 14.30 0.87 -11.48
N LEU A 653 14.06 0.67 -10.18
CA LEU A 653 12.86 0.04 -9.64
C LEU A 653 11.88 1.10 -9.13
N ALA A 654 10.61 0.99 -9.47
CA ALA A 654 9.55 1.88 -9.03
C ALA A 654 8.25 1.13 -8.76
N SER A 655 7.93 0.85 -7.49
CA SER A 655 6.65 0.27 -7.05
C SER A 655 6.50 0.46 -5.54
N ASP A 656 5.29 0.46 -5.03
CA ASP A 656 5.05 0.33 -3.58
C ASP A 656 5.68 -0.95 -3.01
N SER A 657 5.70 -2.04 -3.80
CA SER A 657 6.33 -3.31 -3.41
C SER A 657 7.86 -3.20 -3.24
N TYR A 658 8.49 -2.19 -3.83
CA TYR A 658 9.94 -1.92 -3.70
C TYR A 658 10.23 -0.80 -2.71
N SER A 659 9.25 -0.41 -1.92
CA SER A 659 9.39 0.59 -0.86
C SER A 659 9.20 -0.03 0.51
N HIS A 660 9.53 0.72 1.55
CA HIS A 660 9.22 0.36 2.93
C HIS A 660 7.76 0.64 3.33
N LEU A 661 6.96 1.26 2.45
CA LEU A 661 5.53 1.50 2.63
C LEU A 661 4.73 0.74 1.57
N GLY A 662 4.80 -0.59 1.60
CA GLY A 662 4.03 -1.46 0.74
C GLY A 662 2.51 -1.28 0.95
N GLY A 663 1.74 -1.35 -0.14
CA GLY A 663 0.27 -1.22 -0.10
C GLY A 663 -0.25 0.22 -0.04
N TRP A 664 0.61 1.22 -0.09
CA TRP A 664 0.25 2.62 -0.07
C TRP A 664 0.71 3.35 -1.34
N LEU A 665 -0.08 4.30 -1.84
CA LEU A 665 0.36 5.17 -2.95
C LEU A 665 1.62 5.93 -2.58
N GLU A 666 1.76 6.33 -1.31
CA GLU A 666 2.96 6.99 -0.80
C GLU A 666 4.23 6.18 -1.11
N GLY A 667 4.21 4.87 -0.86
CA GLY A 667 5.33 3.98 -1.17
C GLY A 667 5.62 3.89 -2.66
N ALA A 668 4.59 3.88 -3.50
CA ALA A 668 4.74 3.91 -4.95
C ALA A 668 5.41 5.22 -5.41
N PHE A 669 5.00 6.35 -4.88
CA PHE A 669 5.56 7.67 -5.20
C PHE A 669 6.98 7.84 -4.68
N MET A 670 7.27 7.40 -3.45
CA MET A 670 8.63 7.39 -2.91
C MET A 670 9.58 6.61 -3.81
N SER A 671 9.21 5.41 -4.23
CA SER A 671 10.07 4.59 -5.08
C SER A 671 10.22 5.17 -6.50
N ALA A 672 9.19 5.83 -7.03
CA ALA A 672 9.27 6.54 -8.31
C ALA A 672 10.28 7.70 -8.26
N ILE A 673 10.23 8.51 -7.20
CA ILE A 673 11.20 9.59 -6.98
C ILE A 673 12.62 9.03 -6.87
N ASN A 674 12.80 7.94 -6.11
CA ASN A 674 14.10 7.29 -5.99
C ASN A 674 14.62 6.81 -7.35
N ALA A 675 13.77 6.21 -8.17
CA ALA A 675 14.13 5.71 -9.51
C ALA A 675 14.56 6.86 -10.43
N VAL A 676 13.81 7.96 -10.46
CA VAL A 676 14.13 9.11 -11.31
C VAL A 676 15.36 9.85 -10.80
N ALA A 677 15.54 10.00 -9.48
CA ALA A 677 16.77 10.56 -8.91
C ALA A 677 18.01 9.72 -9.26
N GLY A 678 17.88 8.39 -9.17
CA GLY A 678 18.93 7.46 -9.62
C GLY A 678 19.27 7.62 -11.10
N LEU A 679 18.26 7.83 -11.95
CA LEU A 679 18.44 8.10 -13.38
C LEU A 679 19.22 9.42 -13.61
N VAL A 680 18.88 10.49 -12.88
CA VAL A 680 19.62 11.78 -12.97
C VAL A 680 21.10 11.56 -12.63
N VAL A 681 21.41 10.84 -11.56
CA VAL A 681 22.79 10.54 -11.17
C VAL A 681 23.49 9.73 -12.26
N ALA A 682 22.85 8.68 -12.79
CA ALA A 682 23.41 7.85 -13.85
C ALA A 682 23.66 8.64 -15.14
N ALA A 683 22.74 9.51 -15.53
CA ALA A 683 22.85 10.37 -16.70
C ALA A 683 24.03 11.36 -16.60
N ASN A 684 24.41 11.71 -15.38
CA ASN A 684 25.55 12.58 -15.06
C ASN A 684 26.82 11.79 -14.66
N GLY A 685 26.96 10.56 -15.12
CA GLY A 685 28.17 9.74 -14.90
C GLY A 685 28.42 9.36 -13.44
N GLY A 686 27.38 9.24 -12.64
CA GLY A 686 27.47 8.92 -11.21
C GLY A 686 27.58 10.15 -10.29
N ASN A 687 27.48 11.37 -10.85
CA ASN A 687 27.60 12.60 -10.08
C ASN A 687 26.30 12.98 -9.38
N ALA A 688 26.20 12.72 -8.07
CA ALA A 688 25.07 13.13 -7.24
C ALA A 688 24.92 14.66 -7.10
N GLY A 689 25.95 15.44 -7.46
CA GLY A 689 25.90 16.91 -7.51
C GLY A 689 24.90 17.45 -8.53
N ALA A 690 24.48 16.62 -9.50
CA ALA A 690 23.45 16.98 -10.47
C ALA A 690 22.02 16.98 -9.90
N LEU A 691 21.82 16.37 -8.73
CA LEU A 691 20.54 16.40 -8.05
C LEU A 691 20.27 17.76 -7.39
N SER A 692 19.01 18.13 -7.27
CA SER A 692 18.59 19.22 -6.39
C SER A 692 19.06 18.95 -4.95
N ASN A 693 19.19 19.99 -4.12
CA ASN A 693 19.66 19.81 -2.73
C ASN A 693 18.79 18.80 -1.97
N ALA A 694 17.46 18.93 -2.07
CA ALA A 694 16.54 18.03 -1.41
C ALA A 694 16.66 16.58 -1.94
N ALA A 695 16.73 16.39 -3.25
CA ALA A 695 16.90 15.06 -3.85
C ALA A 695 18.26 14.44 -3.48
N ARG A 696 19.30 15.26 -3.39
CA ARG A 696 20.64 14.81 -2.98
C ARG A 696 20.64 14.28 -1.55
N GLU A 697 19.97 14.97 -0.66
CA GLU A 697 19.85 14.51 0.74
C GLU A 697 19.12 13.16 0.84
N VAL A 698 18.05 12.94 0.06
CA VAL A 698 17.37 11.64 -0.02
C VAL A 698 18.34 10.56 -0.50
N VAL A 699 19.00 10.77 -1.64
CA VAL A 699 19.87 9.76 -2.25
C VAL A 699 21.11 9.48 -1.40
N THR A 700 21.74 10.51 -0.83
CA THR A 700 22.94 10.35 0.01
C THR A 700 22.63 9.80 1.39
N GLY A 701 21.42 10.05 1.90
CA GLY A 701 20.94 9.46 3.15
C GLY A 701 20.64 7.97 3.04
N LEU A 702 20.34 7.49 1.83
CA LEU A 702 20.17 6.06 1.54
C LEU A 702 21.55 5.41 1.33
N ARG A 703 22.33 5.29 2.38
CA ARG A 703 23.64 4.65 2.30
C ARG A 703 23.53 3.22 1.79
N PRO A 704 24.51 2.74 1.01
CA PRO A 704 24.62 1.33 0.67
C PRO A 704 24.55 0.49 1.95
N ILE A 705 23.88 -0.64 1.89
CA ILE A 705 23.92 -1.62 2.98
C ILE A 705 25.38 -2.01 3.12
N ALA A 706 25.97 -1.85 4.30
CA ALA A 706 27.28 -2.39 4.57
C ALA A 706 27.25 -3.91 4.32
N PRO A 707 28.30 -4.46 3.68
CA PRO A 707 28.34 -5.88 3.39
C PRO A 707 28.26 -6.76 4.63
#